data_4ea3d27224ae4e9d6f6a40696f789ce2
#
_entry.id   4ea3d27224ae4e9d6f6a40696f789ce2
#
_cell.length_a   1.000
_cell.length_b   1.000
_cell.length_c   1.000
_cell.angle_alpha   90.00
_cell.angle_beta   90.00
_cell.angle_gamma   90.00
#
_symmetry.space_group_name_H-M   'P 1'
#
loop_
_entity.id
_entity.type
_entity.pdbx_description
1 polymer ?
#
loop_
_entity_poly.entity_id
_entity_poly.type
_entity_poly.pdbx_seq_one_letter_code
_entity_poly.pdbx_strand_id
1 'polypeptide(L)'
;MTDNPPNLAGKATDESILADVSAVKNDPNHRFVVSSLAVLLLSGTTLAHEDDPKASHVPIPNTIGAYDETDGPAQRNALGGISEGVVLRSAIPLSGLGNAISGSDCWGYVSPSGREYALVTVYDGMFVYEITDPGSPQEVGFISGPNSDWHDVKVYQDHCYVVSEGGQGIQVVSLANVDSGSVSLVNTVTTGGTTASHNVAIDEDSGFLYRCGGGNNGLRIYSLSNPAAPAFVGQWNTRYVHDAQIVTYDSGPWAGRQIAFCCSGFNGGSVDTGLDILDVTNKSNIQVLSNLVYPSGRYSHQCWIDEERKYVYLNDELDEGNNAPFTKTFVFNVEDLQNPFLASTFDNGNTAIGHNLYIKGNLLYEANYTSGMRVFDLGQNPLDPPEIAYYDTIPSTDAASFNGLWSIFPFFPSGTVIGSDFDAGFFVWTVAQPIGLSLDANPGEFLPSAGFEASVQISVPQSGTLDPNSPKLLWSTDGAANESPLVYQPASDRWVVSTGPLPCNANVVWSVEVANDEGLSFALGPFSGVVADSSDVAFEDDFETNQGWTVSGTATDGGWTRGAPITNCDRGNPTNTPNGTSACFLTDNSNNGGDCNSDVDDGDTILTSPILDASDPSTVVSYWRWHNNSPPNGASPNQDPFNVQCSSNGGASWVALETVQGNSPEANGGWFRKQFLISDFVPNTASFRIRFISADIGDGSIVESAVDGFALTTLTCDEAPPAIPGDVDGDGDVDFDDLIGLLAAWGPCGPPCPPDVDGNGAVEFSDLLTLLGNWG
;
A
#
# COMPACT_ATOMS: atom_id res chain seq x y z
N MET A 1 -23.76 43.33 46.86
CA MET A 1 -22.55 44.03 47.31
C MET A 1 -21.50 43.65 46.30
N THR A 2 -21.43 44.33 45.14
CA THR A 2 -20.53 45.47 44.88
C THR A 2 -19.07 45.01 44.95
N ASP A 3 -18.23 45.00 43.93
CA ASP A 3 -17.96 46.05 42.98
C ASP A 3 -17.19 45.54 41.75
N ASN A 4 -17.54 46.11 40.63
CA ASN A 4 -16.80 46.14 39.36
C ASN A 4 -16.02 47.51 39.29
N PRO A 5 -15.32 47.90 38.24
CA PRO A 5 -13.96 47.74 37.78
C PRO A 5 -13.14 49.06 37.81
N PRO A 6 -12.13 49.27 37.02
CA PRO A 6 -12.28 50.14 35.84
C PRO A 6 -11.50 49.82 34.56
N ASN A 7 -12.16 50.21 33.55
CA ASN A 7 -11.80 50.48 32.18
C ASN A 7 -10.73 51.58 32.01
N LEU A 8 -9.72 51.40 31.16
CA LEU A 8 -8.99 52.55 30.60
C LEU A 8 -8.65 52.27 29.14
N ALA A 9 -9.38 52.92 28.26
CA ALA A 9 -9.05 53.15 26.89
C ALA A 9 -7.88 54.13 26.76
N GLY A 10 -6.96 53.86 25.84
CA GLY A 10 -5.91 54.79 25.45
C GLY A 10 -5.50 54.52 23.99
N LYS A 11 -6.09 55.27 23.08
CA LYS A 11 -5.54 55.48 21.70
C LYS A 11 -4.21 56.21 21.84
N ALA A 12 -3.20 55.73 21.09
CA ALA A 12 -2.07 56.55 20.67
C ALA A 12 -1.71 56.19 19.24
N THR A 13 -2.02 57.09 18.36
CA THR A 13 -1.39 57.31 17.08
C THR A 13 0.06 57.73 17.30
N ASP A 14 0.99 57.13 16.60
CA ASP A 14 2.31 57.72 16.44
C ASP A 14 2.76 57.64 14.98
N GLU A 15 2.60 58.75 14.26
CA GLU A 15 3.41 59.15 13.13
C GLU A 15 4.75 59.63 13.66
N SER A 16 5.84 59.03 13.20
CA SER A 16 7.11 59.71 12.98
C SER A 16 8.31 58.73 13.02
N ILE A 17 8.82 58.32 11.89
CA ILE A 17 10.25 58.17 11.61
C ILE A 17 10.46 58.42 10.10
N LEU A 18 10.49 59.71 9.77
CA LEU A 18 11.16 60.24 8.62
C LEU A 18 12.10 61.33 9.14
N ALA A 19 13.39 61.00 9.23
CA ALA A 19 14.53 61.89 9.13
C ALA A 19 15.79 61.21 9.73
N ASP A 20 16.68 60.72 8.87
CA ASP A 20 18.04 61.26 8.84
C ASP A 20 18.89 60.44 7.83
N VAL A 21 18.99 60.96 6.63
CA VAL A 21 20.06 60.59 5.69
C VAL A 21 20.69 61.86 5.23
N SER A 22 21.64 62.36 6.00
CA SER A 22 22.65 63.26 5.45
C SER A 22 23.90 63.22 6.34
N ALA A 23 25.00 62.79 5.73
CA ALA A 23 26.39 62.95 6.10
C ALA A 23 27.18 61.68 6.36
N VAL A 24 27.71 61.10 5.29
CA VAL A 24 29.09 60.56 5.29
C VAL A 24 29.77 60.94 3.98
N LYS A 25 30.84 61.76 4.13
CA LYS A 25 31.72 62.22 3.08
C LYS A 25 32.74 61.14 2.68
N ASN A 26 32.93 61.04 1.38
CA ASN A 26 34.11 60.65 0.56
C ASN A 26 35.33 60.04 1.25
N ASP A 27 35.58 58.76 0.89
CA ASP A 27 36.88 58.11 0.84
C ASP A 27 37.09 57.42 -0.56
N PRO A 28 38.20 57.70 -1.31
CA PRO A 28 38.28 57.37 -2.74
C PRO A 28 38.93 56.03 -3.08
N ASN A 29 38.82 54.96 -2.26
CA ASN A 29 39.52 53.70 -2.58
C ASN A 29 38.70 52.38 -2.37
N HIS A 30 37.39 52.37 -2.60
CA HIS A 30 36.66 51.11 -2.78
C HIS A 30 35.77 51.18 -4.02
N ARG A 31 36.12 50.38 -5.03
CA ARG A 31 35.25 50.11 -6.15
C ARG A 31 34.05 49.28 -5.68
N PHE A 32 32.94 49.92 -5.43
CA PHE A 32 31.65 49.26 -5.35
C PHE A 32 31.10 49.02 -6.74
N VAL A 33 30.82 47.74 -7.05
CA VAL A 33 29.97 47.37 -8.17
C VAL A 33 28.54 47.75 -7.75
N VAL A 34 28.02 48.81 -8.34
CA VAL A 34 26.61 49.17 -8.22
C VAL A 34 25.87 48.27 -9.19
N SER A 35 25.29 47.17 -8.69
CA SER A 35 24.22 46.49 -9.40
C SER A 35 22.98 47.37 -9.32
N SER A 36 22.53 47.84 -10.48
CA SER A 36 21.30 48.61 -10.64
C SER A 36 20.11 47.76 -10.22
N LEU A 37 19.52 48.06 -9.07
CA LEU A 37 18.22 47.54 -8.69
C LEU A 37 17.18 48.21 -9.60
N ALA A 38 16.84 47.58 -10.70
CA ALA A 38 15.64 47.90 -11.45
C ALA A 38 14.43 47.44 -10.64
N VAL A 39 13.77 48.37 -9.97
CA VAL A 39 12.44 48.11 -9.43
C VAL A 39 11.49 47.95 -10.62
N LEU A 40 11.29 46.73 -11.08
CA LEU A 40 10.16 46.37 -11.94
C LEU A 40 8.91 46.52 -11.07
N LEU A 41 8.06 47.49 -11.40
CA LEU A 41 6.67 47.48 -11.00
C LEU A 41 5.98 46.31 -11.75
N LEU A 42 6.03 45.12 -11.20
CA LEU A 42 5.17 44.02 -11.62
C LEU A 42 3.76 44.37 -11.23
N SER A 43 2.91 44.58 -12.23
CA SER A 43 1.47 44.56 -12.09
C SER A 43 1.11 43.22 -11.46
N GLY A 44 0.52 43.25 -10.26
CA GLY A 44 0.26 42.08 -9.44
C GLY A 44 -0.55 41.01 -10.16
N THR A 45 0.13 39.97 -10.57
CA THR A 45 -0.41 38.62 -10.59
C THR A 45 -0.13 38.07 -9.20
N THR A 46 -1.12 38.04 -8.33
CA THR A 46 -1.02 37.26 -7.09
C THR A 46 -0.80 35.83 -7.50
N LEU A 47 0.42 35.30 -7.28
CA LEU A 47 0.65 33.87 -7.30
C LEU A 47 -0.32 33.23 -6.33
N ALA A 48 -0.93 32.11 -6.68
CA ALA A 48 -1.97 31.47 -5.88
C ALA A 48 -1.42 30.94 -4.55
N HIS A 49 -0.11 30.73 -4.45
CA HIS A 49 0.62 30.21 -3.33
C HIS A 49 1.93 30.94 -3.08
N GLU A 50 1.85 32.20 -2.59
CA GLU A 50 3.06 32.92 -2.12
C GLU A 50 3.83 32.15 -1.04
N ASP A 51 3.14 31.21 -0.35
CA ASP A 51 3.67 30.39 0.74
C ASP A 51 4.00 28.95 0.33
N ASP A 52 3.90 28.58 -0.96
CA ASP A 52 4.23 27.24 -1.44
C ASP A 52 5.75 27.00 -1.36
N PRO A 53 6.22 25.99 -0.60
CA PRO A 53 7.64 25.66 -0.47
C PRO A 53 8.31 25.36 -1.81
N LYS A 54 7.57 24.90 -2.83
CA LYS A 54 8.05 24.63 -4.19
C LYS A 54 8.57 25.89 -4.88
N ALA A 55 8.13 27.07 -4.49
CA ALA A 55 8.66 28.34 -5.00
C ALA A 55 10.16 28.52 -4.72
N SER A 56 10.75 27.73 -3.84
CA SER A 56 12.19 27.72 -3.52
C SER A 56 12.94 26.52 -4.10
N HIS A 57 12.33 25.77 -5.00
CA HIS A 57 12.93 24.61 -5.65
C HIS A 57 14.31 24.91 -6.27
N VAL A 58 15.26 23.98 -6.07
CA VAL A 58 16.59 24.00 -6.67
C VAL A 58 16.72 22.78 -7.58
N PRO A 59 16.82 22.97 -8.91
CA PRO A 59 16.91 21.86 -9.86
C PRO A 59 18.08 20.93 -9.56
N ILE A 60 17.84 19.62 -9.64
CA ILE A 60 18.88 18.59 -9.64
C ILE A 60 19.38 18.42 -11.08
N PRO A 61 20.69 18.24 -11.31
CA PRO A 61 21.21 18.00 -12.65
C PRO A 61 20.52 16.78 -13.30
N ASN A 62 20.05 16.96 -14.52
CA ASN A 62 19.36 15.94 -15.31
C ASN A 62 20.20 14.66 -15.45
N THR A 63 19.66 13.53 -15.00
CA THR A 63 20.34 12.23 -14.95
C THR A 63 19.86 11.25 -16.03
N ILE A 64 18.85 11.60 -16.86
CA ILE A 64 18.31 10.69 -17.89
C ILE A 64 19.42 10.12 -18.80
N GLY A 65 20.45 10.88 -19.12
CA GLY A 65 21.56 10.42 -19.93
C GLY A 65 22.52 9.43 -19.25
N ALA A 66 22.32 9.13 -17.97
CA ALA A 66 23.11 8.13 -17.24
C ALA A 66 22.56 6.70 -17.38
N TYR A 67 21.37 6.53 -17.97
CA TYR A 67 20.71 5.24 -18.15
C TYR A 67 20.78 4.82 -19.61
N ASP A 68 21.69 3.89 -19.93
CA ASP A 68 21.78 3.28 -21.27
C ASP A 68 20.93 2.01 -21.31
N GLU A 69 19.97 1.95 -22.23
CA GLU A 69 19.12 0.75 -22.47
C GLU A 69 19.93 -0.53 -22.76
N THR A 70 21.22 -0.40 -23.08
CA THR A 70 22.12 -1.54 -23.31
C THR A 70 22.63 -2.17 -22.02
N ASP A 71 22.39 -1.57 -20.86
CA ASP A 71 22.74 -2.12 -19.58
C ASP A 71 21.72 -3.22 -19.20
N GLY A 72 22.14 -4.48 -19.34
CA GLY A 72 21.32 -5.63 -19.03
C GLY A 72 20.90 -5.72 -17.55
N PRO A 73 19.96 -6.65 -17.20
CA PRO A 73 19.40 -6.77 -15.83
C PRO A 73 20.44 -6.88 -14.71
N ALA A 74 21.62 -7.46 -14.99
CA ALA A 74 22.70 -7.60 -14.01
C ALA A 74 23.41 -6.27 -13.68
N GLN A 75 23.37 -5.30 -14.58
CA GLN A 75 24.02 -3.98 -14.37
C GLN A 75 23.08 -3.01 -13.67
N ARG A 76 21.75 -3.17 -13.87
CA ARG A 76 20.71 -2.49 -13.09
C ARG A 76 20.79 -2.85 -11.61
N ASN A 77 21.04 -4.14 -11.29
CA ASN A 77 21.28 -4.59 -9.92
C ASN A 77 22.62 -4.10 -9.33
N ALA A 78 23.62 -3.80 -10.18
CA ALA A 78 24.93 -3.28 -9.74
C ALA A 78 24.92 -1.78 -9.41
N LEU A 79 23.93 -1.04 -9.92
CA LEU A 79 23.72 0.39 -9.64
C LEU A 79 22.76 0.64 -8.44
N GLY A 80 22.38 -0.40 -7.70
CA GLY A 80 21.62 -0.26 -6.46
C GLY A 80 20.10 -0.13 -6.62
N GLY A 81 19.50 -0.83 -7.61
CA GLY A 81 18.04 -0.97 -7.68
C GLY A 81 17.32 0.28 -8.15
N ILE A 82 17.62 0.74 -9.36
CA ILE A 82 16.92 1.89 -9.99
C ILE A 82 15.44 1.56 -10.23
N SER A 83 15.13 0.30 -10.50
CA SER A 83 13.76 -0.16 -10.72
C SER A 83 13.58 -1.62 -10.38
N GLU A 84 12.37 -1.96 -9.96
CA GLU A 84 11.88 -3.34 -9.83
C GLU A 84 10.47 -3.39 -10.42
N GLY A 85 10.16 -4.43 -11.19
CA GLY A 85 8.85 -4.59 -11.80
C GLY A 85 8.45 -3.51 -12.83
N VAL A 86 9.38 -2.64 -13.22
CA VAL A 86 9.15 -1.58 -14.20
C VAL A 86 10.23 -1.64 -15.27
N VAL A 87 9.80 -1.58 -16.53
CA VAL A 87 10.70 -1.52 -17.70
C VAL A 87 10.62 -0.11 -18.29
N LEU A 88 11.76 0.58 -18.35
CA LEU A 88 11.87 1.85 -19.09
C LEU A 88 11.81 1.54 -20.59
N ARG A 89 10.85 2.12 -21.30
CA ARG A 89 10.72 1.99 -22.77
C ARG A 89 11.42 3.12 -23.48
N SER A 90 11.22 4.36 -22.99
CA SER A 90 11.93 5.53 -23.51
C SER A 90 11.88 6.68 -22.50
N ALA A 91 12.78 7.65 -22.67
CA ALA A 91 12.77 8.89 -21.92
C ALA A 91 13.20 10.07 -22.79
N ILE A 92 12.59 11.24 -22.59
CA ILE A 92 12.90 12.48 -23.28
C ILE A 92 13.33 13.51 -22.24
N PRO A 93 14.62 13.89 -22.20
CA PRO A 93 15.10 14.88 -21.24
C PRO A 93 14.51 16.28 -21.51
N LEU A 94 14.53 17.17 -20.52
CA LEU A 94 14.07 18.56 -20.69
C LEU A 94 14.72 19.25 -21.87
N SER A 95 15.96 18.91 -22.20
CA SER A 95 16.65 19.42 -23.41
C SER A 95 15.99 18.96 -24.72
N GLY A 96 15.34 17.82 -24.74
CA GLY A 96 14.52 17.29 -25.84
C GLY A 96 13.09 17.86 -25.85
N LEU A 97 12.66 18.46 -24.75
CA LEU A 97 11.38 19.15 -24.59
C LEU A 97 11.55 20.66 -24.80
N GLY A 98 12.16 21.07 -25.91
CA GLY A 98 12.38 22.48 -26.25
C GLY A 98 13.39 23.22 -25.35
N ASN A 99 14.20 22.52 -24.56
CA ASN A 99 15.02 23.05 -23.46
C ASN A 99 14.14 23.68 -22.35
N ALA A 100 13.03 23.05 -22.00
CA ALA A 100 12.17 23.50 -20.92
C ALA A 100 12.96 23.64 -19.60
N ILE A 101 12.53 24.58 -18.77
CA ILE A 101 13.13 24.83 -17.46
C ILE A 101 12.76 23.71 -16.47
N SER A 102 11.48 23.26 -16.55
CA SER A 102 10.91 22.20 -15.69
C SER A 102 9.87 21.41 -16.46
N GLY A 103 9.66 20.15 -16.05
CA GLY A 103 8.44 19.40 -16.31
C GLY A 103 7.32 19.82 -15.37
N SER A 104 6.07 19.39 -15.65
CA SER A 104 4.92 19.56 -14.76
C SER A 104 4.02 18.35 -14.87
N ASP A 105 2.71 18.48 -15.08
CA ASP A 105 1.81 17.33 -15.19
C ASP A 105 1.87 16.63 -16.56
N CYS A 106 1.32 15.42 -16.63
CA CYS A 106 1.09 14.69 -17.87
C CYS A 106 -0.28 14.01 -17.89
N TRP A 107 -0.79 13.77 -19.09
CA TRP A 107 -2.03 13.01 -19.28
C TRP A 107 -1.97 12.20 -20.58
N GLY A 108 -2.85 11.19 -20.70
CA GLY A 108 -2.95 10.35 -21.87
C GLY A 108 -4.17 10.65 -22.74
N TYR A 109 -4.08 10.32 -24.02
CA TYR A 109 -5.18 10.31 -24.95
C TYR A 109 -5.08 9.08 -25.86
N VAL A 110 -6.23 8.43 -26.10
CA VAL A 110 -6.35 7.35 -27.08
C VAL A 110 -7.24 7.84 -28.20
N SER A 111 -6.71 7.88 -29.42
CA SER A 111 -7.47 8.32 -30.58
C SER A 111 -8.50 7.25 -31.02
N PRO A 112 -9.51 7.61 -31.81
CA PRO A 112 -10.46 6.63 -32.37
C PRO A 112 -9.81 5.53 -33.23
N SER A 113 -8.60 5.74 -33.70
CA SER A 113 -7.81 4.71 -34.42
C SER A 113 -7.12 3.70 -33.50
N GLY A 114 -7.15 3.95 -32.15
CA GLY A 114 -6.46 3.14 -31.16
C GLY A 114 -5.01 3.54 -30.94
N ARG A 115 -4.54 4.66 -31.52
CA ARG A 115 -3.19 5.20 -31.27
C ARG A 115 -3.15 5.94 -29.94
N GLU A 116 -2.06 5.79 -29.20
CA GLU A 116 -1.87 6.36 -27.89
C GLU A 116 -0.98 7.60 -27.95
N TYR A 117 -1.37 8.63 -27.21
CA TYR A 117 -0.71 9.94 -27.19
C TYR A 117 -0.47 10.41 -25.76
N ALA A 118 0.74 10.88 -25.48
CA ALA A 118 1.10 11.55 -24.25
C ALA A 118 0.99 13.08 -24.43
N LEU A 119 0.34 13.73 -23.46
CA LEU A 119 0.30 15.17 -23.31
C LEU A 119 1.20 15.51 -22.14
N VAL A 120 2.27 16.24 -22.36
CA VAL A 120 3.32 16.53 -21.40
C VAL A 120 3.46 18.02 -21.21
N THR A 121 3.06 18.52 -20.05
CA THR A 121 3.19 19.95 -19.75
C THR A 121 4.60 20.29 -19.25
N VAL A 122 5.04 21.45 -19.62
CA VAL A 122 6.35 22.01 -19.25
C VAL A 122 6.17 23.49 -18.92
N TYR A 123 7.23 24.14 -18.41
CA TYR A 123 7.22 25.53 -17.94
C TYR A 123 6.53 26.55 -18.85
N ASP A 124 6.60 26.39 -20.18
CA ASP A 124 6.11 27.36 -21.18
C ASP A 124 5.04 26.80 -22.12
N GLY A 125 4.49 25.60 -21.82
CA GLY A 125 3.42 25.01 -22.62
C GLY A 125 3.25 23.52 -22.47
N MET A 126 2.79 22.86 -23.54
CA MET A 126 2.50 21.45 -23.57
C MET A 126 2.96 20.81 -24.88
N PHE A 127 3.71 19.71 -24.78
CA PHE A 127 4.03 18.83 -25.90
C PHE A 127 2.98 17.74 -26.05
N VAL A 128 2.81 17.25 -27.28
CA VAL A 128 2.03 16.07 -27.61
C VAL A 128 2.94 15.09 -28.33
N TYR A 129 3.06 13.87 -27.79
CA TYR A 129 3.83 12.77 -28.39
C TYR A 129 2.91 11.61 -28.72
N GLU A 130 3.08 11.01 -29.89
CA GLU A 130 2.56 9.68 -30.15
C GLU A 130 3.48 8.64 -29.51
N ILE A 131 2.89 7.73 -28.74
CA ILE A 131 3.59 6.71 -27.96
C ILE A 131 3.03 5.29 -28.22
N THR A 132 2.30 5.08 -29.31
CA THR A 132 1.79 3.75 -29.73
C THR A 132 2.92 2.72 -29.80
N ASP A 133 4.12 3.16 -30.22
CA ASP A 133 5.38 2.46 -29.97
C ASP A 133 6.08 3.15 -28.76
N PRO A 134 6.00 2.54 -27.55
CA PRO A 134 6.51 3.19 -26.35
C PRO A 134 8.05 3.33 -26.35
N GLY A 135 8.77 2.56 -27.17
CA GLY A 135 10.22 2.67 -27.34
C GLY A 135 10.64 3.80 -28.29
N SER A 136 9.70 4.44 -29.01
CA SER A 136 10.03 5.44 -30.03
C SER A 136 8.99 6.57 -30.08
N PRO A 137 8.83 7.38 -29.02
CA PRO A 137 7.90 8.52 -29.00
C PRO A 137 8.12 9.49 -30.18
N GLN A 138 7.03 9.90 -30.84
CA GLN A 138 7.08 10.83 -31.98
C GLN A 138 6.40 12.14 -31.61
N GLU A 139 7.11 13.26 -31.69
CA GLU A 139 6.52 14.57 -31.45
C GLU A 139 5.44 14.87 -32.49
N VAL A 140 4.24 15.20 -32.04
CA VAL A 140 3.10 15.66 -32.87
C VAL A 140 3.05 17.18 -32.93
N GLY A 141 3.37 17.86 -31.83
CA GLY A 141 3.40 19.30 -31.79
C GLY A 141 3.51 19.86 -30.37
N PHE A 142 3.65 21.21 -30.35
CA PHE A 142 3.75 22.00 -29.12
C PHE A 142 2.71 23.11 -29.10
N ILE A 143 2.07 23.29 -27.94
CA ILE A 143 1.11 24.37 -27.67
C ILE A 143 1.73 25.29 -26.60
N SER A 144 2.04 26.52 -26.96
CA SER A 144 2.59 27.48 -26.00
C SER A 144 1.57 27.90 -24.95
N GLY A 145 2.00 27.98 -23.70
CA GLY A 145 1.23 28.38 -22.54
C GLY A 145 1.84 29.57 -21.79
N PRO A 146 1.28 29.96 -20.64
CA PRO A 146 1.91 30.93 -19.75
C PRO A 146 3.11 30.30 -19.05
N ASN A 147 4.11 31.12 -18.71
CA ASN A 147 5.26 30.65 -17.95
C ASN A 147 4.85 30.33 -16.51
N SER A 148 5.03 29.09 -16.08
CA SER A 148 4.74 28.60 -14.73
C SER A 148 5.33 27.21 -14.55
N ASP A 149 5.77 26.87 -13.35
CA ASP A 149 6.12 25.51 -12.99
C ASP A 149 4.87 24.63 -12.77
N TRP A 150 3.71 25.26 -12.57
CA TRP A 150 2.43 24.59 -12.32
C TRP A 150 1.52 24.66 -13.53
N HIS A 151 1.44 23.54 -14.24
CA HIS A 151 0.47 23.27 -15.31
C HIS A 151 -0.20 21.94 -15.04
N ASP A 152 -1.48 21.85 -15.40
CA ASP A 152 -2.21 20.59 -15.40
C ASP A 152 -3.02 20.43 -16.69
N VAL A 153 -3.22 19.19 -17.13
CA VAL A 153 -3.90 18.82 -18.36
C VAL A 153 -4.81 17.61 -18.18
N LYS A 154 -6.02 17.69 -18.68
CA LYS A 154 -6.99 16.56 -18.74
C LYS A 154 -7.66 16.53 -20.09
N VAL A 155 -8.26 15.39 -20.46
CA VAL A 155 -8.88 15.14 -21.76
C VAL A 155 -10.37 14.85 -21.60
N TYR A 156 -11.16 15.35 -22.54
CA TYR A 156 -12.57 14.95 -22.75
C TYR A 156 -12.85 14.85 -24.23
N GLN A 157 -13.25 13.66 -24.68
CA GLN A 157 -13.44 13.32 -26.08
C GLN A 157 -12.17 13.64 -26.91
N ASP A 158 -12.28 14.45 -27.96
CA ASP A 158 -11.18 14.85 -28.84
C ASP A 158 -10.58 16.23 -28.49
N HIS A 159 -10.69 16.67 -27.25
CA HIS A 159 -10.12 17.93 -26.74
C HIS A 159 -9.35 17.69 -25.45
N CYS A 160 -8.24 18.39 -25.30
CA CYS A 160 -7.60 18.53 -24.00
C CYS A 160 -7.71 19.97 -23.47
N TYR A 161 -7.65 20.07 -22.14
CA TYR A 161 -7.83 21.32 -21.40
C TYR A 161 -6.61 21.53 -20.52
N VAL A 162 -5.86 22.60 -20.79
CA VAL A 162 -4.65 22.94 -20.04
C VAL A 162 -4.94 24.16 -19.18
N VAL A 163 -4.57 24.07 -17.92
CA VAL A 163 -4.63 25.17 -16.95
C VAL A 163 -3.24 25.45 -16.39
N SER A 164 -3.05 26.63 -15.80
CA SER A 164 -1.76 27.02 -15.20
C SER A 164 -1.97 28.09 -14.13
N GLU A 165 -1.11 28.10 -13.14
CA GLU A 165 -1.02 29.21 -12.18
C GLU A 165 -0.47 30.48 -12.81
N GLY A 166 0.24 30.39 -13.94
CA GLY A 166 0.62 31.54 -14.76
C GLY A 166 -0.56 32.28 -15.40
N GLY A 167 -1.80 31.74 -15.25
CA GLY A 167 -3.04 32.37 -15.70
C GLY A 167 -3.46 31.96 -17.10
N GLN A 168 -4.08 32.86 -17.85
CA GLN A 168 -4.70 32.68 -19.16
C GLN A 168 -6.00 31.86 -19.20
N GLY A 169 -6.47 31.29 -18.08
CA GLY A 169 -7.71 30.50 -18.02
C GLY A 169 -7.52 29.07 -18.50
N ILE A 170 -8.52 28.52 -19.23
CA ILE A 170 -8.46 27.17 -19.79
C ILE A 170 -8.04 27.27 -21.26
N GLN A 171 -6.90 26.74 -21.63
CA GLN A 171 -6.54 26.54 -23.02
C GLN A 171 -7.21 25.26 -23.52
N VAL A 172 -8.02 25.37 -24.58
CA VAL A 172 -8.73 24.24 -25.19
C VAL A 172 -8.01 23.85 -26.48
N VAL A 173 -7.45 22.67 -26.51
CA VAL A 173 -6.67 22.16 -27.64
C VAL A 173 -7.44 21.03 -28.31
N SER A 174 -7.62 21.10 -29.62
CA SER A 174 -8.22 20.02 -30.41
C SER A 174 -7.19 18.93 -30.72
N LEU A 175 -7.57 17.69 -30.45
CA LEU A 175 -6.86 16.46 -30.77
C LEU A 175 -7.49 15.73 -31.99
N ALA A 176 -8.52 16.29 -32.60
CA ALA A 176 -9.28 15.67 -33.70
C ALA A 176 -8.41 15.27 -34.91
N ASN A 177 -7.29 15.94 -35.11
CA ASN A 177 -6.33 15.65 -36.21
C ASN A 177 -5.01 15.06 -35.72
N VAL A 178 -4.92 14.56 -34.50
CA VAL A 178 -3.69 14.08 -33.89
C VAL A 178 -3.08 12.92 -34.69
N ASP A 179 -3.91 11.99 -35.20
CA ASP A 179 -3.50 10.88 -36.07
C ASP A 179 -2.89 11.35 -37.42
N SER A 180 -3.16 12.59 -37.79
CA SER A 180 -2.58 13.22 -38.98
C SER A 180 -1.36 14.10 -38.64
N GLY A 181 -0.86 14.02 -37.41
CA GLY A 181 0.30 14.77 -36.94
C GLY A 181 0.01 16.24 -36.67
N SER A 182 -1.20 16.61 -36.19
CA SER A 182 -1.58 18.00 -35.95
C SER A 182 -2.44 18.18 -34.72
N VAL A 183 -2.06 19.10 -33.85
CA VAL A 183 -2.83 19.60 -32.72
C VAL A 183 -2.95 21.12 -32.80
N SER A 184 -4.02 21.73 -32.26
CA SER A 184 -4.21 23.16 -32.34
C SER A 184 -4.98 23.74 -31.17
N LEU A 185 -4.53 24.88 -30.65
CA LEU A 185 -5.29 25.68 -29.70
C LEU A 185 -6.52 26.25 -30.41
N VAL A 186 -7.72 25.85 -29.97
CA VAL A 186 -9.01 26.27 -30.61
C VAL A 186 -9.75 27.30 -29.80
N ASN A 187 -9.47 27.41 -28.50
CA ASN A 187 -10.12 28.38 -27.62
C ASN A 187 -9.28 28.65 -26.38
N THR A 188 -9.56 29.77 -25.72
CA THR A 188 -9.05 30.11 -24.39
C THR A 188 -10.21 30.67 -23.56
N VAL A 189 -10.62 29.95 -22.49
CA VAL A 189 -11.78 30.30 -21.69
C VAL A 189 -11.32 31.03 -20.43
N THR A 190 -11.72 32.30 -20.33
CA THR A 190 -11.32 33.18 -19.20
C THR A 190 -12.48 33.55 -18.28
N THR A 191 -13.64 32.91 -18.46
CA THR A 191 -14.84 33.14 -17.61
C THR A 191 -14.71 32.35 -16.30
N GLY A 192 -15.49 32.77 -15.27
CA GLY A 192 -15.55 32.03 -13.99
C GLY A 192 -14.62 32.55 -12.90
N GLY A 193 -14.16 33.81 -12.98
CA GLY A 193 -13.35 34.45 -11.93
C GLY A 193 -11.88 34.56 -12.32
N THR A 194 -10.97 34.04 -11.46
CA THR A 194 -9.52 34.03 -11.75
C THR A 194 -9.20 33.27 -13.03
N THR A 195 -8.13 33.70 -13.72
CA THR A 195 -7.59 32.96 -14.88
C THR A 195 -6.47 31.97 -14.48
N ALA A 196 -5.97 32.04 -13.26
CA ALA A 196 -5.04 31.07 -12.70
C ALA A 196 -5.78 29.85 -12.18
N SER A 197 -5.19 28.67 -12.30
CA SER A 197 -5.64 27.42 -11.70
C SER A 197 -4.44 26.54 -11.42
N HIS A 198 -4.49 25.81 -10.31
CA HIS A 198 -3.49 24.80 -9.99
C HIS A 198 -3.77 23.53 -10.77
N ASN A 199 -4.93 22.92 -10.56
CA ASN A 199 -5.35 21.67 -11.22
C ASN A 199 -6.67 21.81 -12.00
N VAL A 200 -6.94 20.81 -12.84
CA VAL A 200 -8.21 20.61 -13.56
C VAL A 200 -8.64 19.16 -13.45
N ALA A 201 -9.88 18.91 -13.03
CA ALA A 201 -10.49 17.59 -13.02
C ALA A 201 -11.65 17.51 -14.01
N ILE A 202 -11.89 16.33 -14.56
CA ILE A 202 -13.02 16.08 -15.48
C ILE A 202 -13.74 14.82 -15.03
N ASP A 203 -15.06 14.93 -14.92
CA ASP A 203 -15.96 13.78 -14.85
C ASP A 203 -16.46 13.49 -16.27
N GLU A 204 -15.88 12.49 -16.89
CA GLU A 204 -16.16 12.12 -18.28
C GLU A 204 -17.61 11.64 -18.47
N ASP A 205 -18.18 10.95 -17.50
CA ASP A 205 -19.54 10.42 -17.54
C ASP A 205 -20.58 11.55 -17.61
N SER A 206 -20.35 12.62 -16.86
CA SER A 206 -21.29 13.76 -16.81
C SER A 206 -20.94 14.89 -17.78
N GLY A 207 -19.72 14.93 -18.33
CA GLY A 207 -19.24 15.96 -19.22
C GLY A 207 -19.09 17.33 -18.55
N PHE A 208 -18.52 17.36 -17.34
CA PHE A 208 -18.18 18.59 -16.62
C PHE A 208 -16.70 18.65 -16.28
N LEU A 209 -16.15 19.84 -16.42
CA LEU A 209 -14.79 20.20 -16.03
C LEU A 209 -14.81 21.04 -14.75
N TYR A 210 -13.86 20.78 -13.87
CA TYR A 210 -13.69 21.46 -12.59
C TYR A 210 -12.28 22.02 -12.51
N ARG A 211 -12.15 23.34 -12.35
CA ARG A 211 -10.88 23.99 -12.08
C ARG A 211 -10.67 24.07 -10.56
N CYS A 212 -9.51 23.65 -10.10
CA CYS A 212 -9.09 23.65 -8.71
C CYS A 212 -8.00 24.70 -8.47
N GLY A 213 -7.96 25.28 -7.29
CA GLY A 213 -6.91 26.21 -6.87
C GLY A 213 -6.84 27.51 -7.68
N GLY A 214 -5.68 28.13 -7.68
CA GLY A 214 -5.39 29.26 -8.55
C GLY A 214 -5.88 30.63 -8.06
N GLY A 215 -5.60 31.01 -6.80
CA GLY A 215 -5.85 32.36 -6.27
C GLY A 215 -7.27 32.65 -5.80
N ASN A 216 -8.21 31.70 -5.93
CA ASN A 216 -9.52 31.72 -5.33
C ASN A 216 -9.87 30.34 -4.80
N ASN A 217 -10.64 30.31 -3.73
CA ASN A 217 -11.08 29.06 -3.11
C ASN A 217 -11.95 28.21 -4.02
N GLY A 218 -11.89 26.89 -3.79
CA GLY A 218 -12.87 25.89 -4.21
C GLY A 218 -12.78 25.45 -5.66
N LEU A 219 -13.94 24.98 -6.14
CA LEU A 219 -14.13 24.45 -7.49
C LEU A 219 -14.82 25.46 -8.37
N ARG A 220 -14.40 25.56 -9.64
CA ARG A 220 -15.10 26.31 -10.69
C ARG A 220 -15.50 25.34 -11.78
N ILE A 221 -16.81 25.27 -12.06
CA ILE A 221 -17.42 24.19 -12.83
C ILE A 221 -17.84 24.70 -14.20
N TYR A 222 -17.45 23.94 -15.21
CA TYR A 222 -17.76 24.23 -16.60
C TYR A 222 -18.45 23.05 -17.27
N SER A 223 -19.50 23.33 -18.04
CA SER A 223 -20.12 22.31 -18.89
C SER A 223 -19.33 22.11 -20.17
N LEU A 224 -19.07 20.85 -20.50
CA LEU A 224 -18.41 20.39 -21.71
C LEU A 224 -19.42 19.91 -22.76
N SER A 225 -20.69 20.37 -22.69
CA SER A 225 -21.69 20.06 -23.71
C SER A 225 -21.27 20.56 -25.12
N ASN A 226 -20.39 21.54 -25.19
CA ASN A 226 -19.57 21.88 -26.35
C ASN A 226 -18.13 21.81 -25.95
N PRO A 227 -17.40 20.69 -26.22
CA PRO A 227 -16.03 20.51 -25.80
C PRO A 227 -15.06 21.63 -26.23
N ALA A 228 -15.27 22.21 -27.43
CA ALA A 228 -14.43 23.32 -27.93
C ALA A 228 -14.71 24.66 -27.22
N ALA A 229 -15.78 24.78 -26.42
CA ALA A 229 -16.18 26.02 -25.77
C ALA A 229 -16.78 25.75 -24.37
N PRO A 230 -16.00 25.34 -23.37
CA PRO A 230 -16.47 25.15 -22.01
C PRO A 230 -17.23 26.36 -21.46
N ALA A 231 -18.41 26.12 -20.88
CA ALA A 231 -19.26 27.16 -20.36
C ALA A 231 -19.33 27.13 -18.83
N PHE A 232 -18.97 28.22 -18.16
CA PHE A 232 -19.08 28.34 -16.71
C PHE A 232 -20.52 28.16 -16.22
N VAL A 233 -20.75 27.25 -15.27
CA VAL A 233 -22.09 26.88 -14.78
C VAL A 233 -22.26 26.95 -13.28
N GLY A 234 -21.17 26.99 -12.49
CA GLY A 234 -21.26 27.05 -11.04
C GLY A 234 -19.91 27.04 -10.37
N GLN A 235 -19.93 27.22 -9.05
CA GLN A 235 -18.73 27.16 -8.22
C GLN A 235 -19.09 26.76 -6.78
N TRP A 236 -18.09 26.17 -6.11
CA TRP A 236 -18.03 26.05 -4.66
C TRP A 236 -16.74 26.74 -4.18
N ASN A 237 -16.83 27.66 -3.26
CA ASN A 237 -15.71 28.54 -2.88
C ASN A 237 -15.54 28.69 -1.35
N THR A 238 -16.02 27.70 -0.59
CA THR A 238 -15.96 27.73 0.87
C THR A 238 -14.55 27.51 1.39
N ARG A 239 -13.80 26.57 0.77
CA ARG A 239 -12.43 26.23 1.11
C ARG A 239 -11.53 26.23 -0.12
N TYR A 240 -10.24 26.31 0.07
CA TYR A 240 -9.27 26.06 -0.98
C TYR A 240 -9.28 24.56 -1.34
N VAL A 241 -9.34 24.26 -2.61
CA VAL A 241 -9.23 22.90 -3.14
C VAL A 241 -8.01 22.85 -4.03
N HIS A 242 -7.01 22.06 -3.62
CA HIS A 242 -5.78 21.87 -4.37
C HIS A 242 -6.06 21.02 -5.61
N ASP A 243 -6.59 19.84 -5.41
CA ASP A 243 -7.03 18.93 -6.46
C ASP A 243 -8.34 18.23 -6.06
N ALA A 244 -9.01 17.58 -7.02
CA ALA A 244 -10.24 16.85 -6.77
C ALA A 244 -10.44 15.74 -7.80
N GLN A 245 -10.91 14.59 -7.34
CA GLN A 245 -11.52 13.60 -8.22
C GLN A 245 -13.03 13.73 -8.18
N ILE A 246 -13.69 13.75 -9.34
CA ILE A 246 -15.14 13.76 -9.44
C ILE A 246 -15.61 12.49 -10.12
N VAL A 247 -16.56 11.79 -9.51
CA VAL A 247 -17.11 10.55 -10.02
C VAL A 247 -18.63 10.58 -10.05
N THR A 248 -19.21 10.08 -11.13
CA THR A 248 -20.65 9.82 -11.24
C THR A 248 -20.93 8.40 -10.72
N TYR A 249 -21.76 8.30 -9.68
CA TYR A 249 -22.19 7.01 -9.14
C TYR A 249 -23.26 6.38 -10.02
N ASP A 250 -23.08 5.16 -10.45
CA ASP A 250 -24.00 4.40 -11.31
C ASP A 250 -24.95 3.50 -10.51
N SER A 251 -24.62 3.21 -9.25
CA SER A 251 -25.30 2.24 -8.39
C SER A 251 -25.36 2.71 -6.93
N GLY A 252 -26.01 1.91 -6.08
CA GLY A 252 -26.10 2.15 -4.64
C GLY A 252 -26.95 3.38 -4.25
N PRO A 253 -26.83 3.87 -3.01
CA PRO A 253 -27.62 4.98 -2.47
C PRO A 253 -27.41 6.30 -3.20
N TRP A 254 -26.27 6.45 -3.88
CA TRP A 254 -25.85 7.67 -4.57
C TRP A 254 -25.99 7.59 -6.10
N ALA A 255 -26.68 6.55 -6.63
CA ALA A 255 -26.87 6.36 -8.07
C ALA A 255 -27.40 7.65 -8.75
N GLY A 256 -26.75 8.06 -9.84
CA GLY A 256 -27.03 9.28 -10.59
C GLY A 256 -26.50 10.56 -9.95
N ARG A 257 -25.76 10.47 -8.83
CA ARG A 257 -25.13 11.62 -8.19
C ARG A 257 -23.69 11.77 -8.67
N GLN A 258 -23.28 13.02 -8.76
CA GLN A 258 -21.89 13.40 -9.02
C GLN A 258 -21.24 13.82 -7.70
N ILE A 259 -20.26 13.07 -7.29
CA ILE A 259 -19.58 13.27 -6.01
C ILE A 259 -18.17 13.76 -6.28
N ALA A 260 -17.78 14.85 -5.65
CA ALA A 260 -16.41 15.37 -5.68
C ALA A 260 -15.70 15.05 -4.37
N PHE A 261 -14.56 14.40 -4.47
CA PHE A 261 -13.59 14.21 -3.41
C PHE A 261 -12.53 15.30 -3.55
N CYS A 262 -12.57 16.28 -2.65
CA CYS A 262 -11.77 17.49 -2.75
C CYS A 262 -10.64 17.47 -1.74
N CYS A 263 -9.41 17.49 -2.21
CA CYS A 263 -8.24 17.70 -1.38
C CYS A 263 -8.18 19.17 -0.99
N SER A 264 -8.75 19.47 0.17
CA SER A 264 -8.79 20.82 0.72
C SER A 264 -7.49 21.06 1.47
N GLY A 265 -6.53 21.56 0.74
CA GLY A 265 -5.21 21.85 1.23
C GLY A 265 -5.15 23.11 2.06
N PHE A 266 -4.00 23.68 2.12
CA PHE A 266 -3.64 24.87 2.83
C PHE A 266 -4.47 26.08 2.38
N ASN A 267 -5.08 26.79 3.32
CA ASN A 267 -5.82 28.01 3.04
C ASN A 267 -5.26 29.19 3.84
N GLY A 268 -4.11 29.76 3.38
CA GLY A 268 -3.55 30.98 3.95
C GLY A 268 -3.25 30.90 5.45
N GLY A 269 -2.73 29.76 5.93
CA GLY A 269 -2.44 29.50 7.35
C GLY A 269 -3.60 28.87 8.13
N SER A 270 -4.62 28.36 7.45
CA SER A 270 -5.67 27.55 8.07
C SER A 270 -5.13 26.20 8.50
N VAL A 271 -5.47 25.80 9.71
CA VAL A 271 -5.13 24.48 10.28
C VAL A 271 -6.06 23.35 9.79
N ASP A 272 -6.97 23.63 8.88
CA ASP A 272 -8.06 22.74 8.49
C ASP A 272 -7.77 22.06 7.14
N THR A 273 -6.59 21.45 6.98
CA THR A 273 -6.35 20.57 5.83
C THR A 273 -7.20 19.32 5.96
N GLY A 274 -7.68 18.77 4.84
CA GLY A 274 -8.56 17.62 4.90
C GLY A 274 -9.19 17.21 3.57
N LEU A 275 -10.07 16.23 3.62
CA LEU A 275 -10.88 15.73 2.52
C LEU A 275 -12.32 16.26 2.66
N ASP A 276 -12.77 17.07 1.71
CA ASP A 276 -14.18 17.47 1.61
C ASP A 276 -14.91 16.59 0.58
N ILE A 277 -16.03 16.02 0.97
CA ILE A 277 -16.89 15.23 0.07
C ILE A 277 -18.13 16.06 -0.27
N LEU A 278 -18.33 16.33 -1.56
CA LEU A 278 -19.38 17.22 -2.03
C LEU A 278 -20.32 16.51 -3.02
N ASP A 279 -21.64 16.68 -2.86
CA ASP A 279 -22.59 16.40 -3.93
C ASP A 279 -22.63 17.61 -4.87
N VAL A 280 -22.04 17.46 -6.04
CA VAL A 280 -21.95 18.48 -7.09
C VAL A 280 -22.95 18.26 -8.23
N THR A 281 -23.92 17.37 -8.07
CA THR A 281 -24.94 17.06 -9.07
C THR A 281 -25.67 18.33 -9.53
N ASN A 282 -26.07 19.18 -8.59
CA ASN A 282 -26.65 20.49 -8.89
C ASN A 282 -25.57 21.59 -8.79
N LYS A 283 -25.02 21.98 -9.91
CA LYS A 283 -23.95 22.98 -10.02
C LYS A 283 -24.25 24.34 -9.39
N SER A 284 -25.58 24.66 -9.25
CA SER A 284 -26.05 25.91 -8.62
C SER A 284 -26.30 25.79 -7.12
N ASN A 285 -26.29 24.58 -6.57
CA ASN A 285 -26.56 24.32 -5.15
C ASN A 285 -25.77 23.07 -4.68
N ILE A 286 -24.49 23.22 -4.56
CA ILE A 286 -23.56 22.18 -4.13
C ILE A 286 -23.76 21.90 -2.63
N GLN A 287 -23.86 20.62 -2.27
CA GLN A 287 -24.03 20.18 -0.88
C GLN A 287 -22.72 19.60 -0.34
N VAL A 288 -22.30 20.04 0.83
CA VAL A 288 -21.23 19.38 1.59
C VAL A 288 -21.83 18.16 2.27
N LEU A 289 -21.35 16.97 1.94
CA LEU A 289 -21.77 15.72 2.58
C LEU A 289 -20.96 15.48 3.85
N SER A 290 -19.66 15.70 3.78
CA SER A 290 -18.77 15.56 4.93
C SER A 290 -17.51 16.41 4.75
N ASN A 291 -16.83 16.65 5.88
CA ASN A 291 -15.53 17.30 5.97
C ASN A 291 -14.69 16.48 6.94
N LEU A 292 -13.62 15.88 6.46
CA LEU A 292 -12.77 14.97 7.20
C LEU A 292 -11.37 15.60 7.38
N VAL A 293 -11.04 15.90 8.62
CA VAL A 293 -9.69 16.29 9.06
C VAL A 293 -9.00 15.04 9.60
N TYR A 294 -7.75 14.84 9.28
CA TYR A 294 -7.00 13.65 9.66
C TYR A 294 -5.76 14.00 10.49
N PRO A 295 -5.29 13.06 11.34
CA PRO A 295 -4.10 13.27 12.17
C PRO A 295 -2.87 13.60 11.33
N SER A 296 -2.05 14.53 11.80
CA SER A 296 -0.81 14.96 11.14
C SER A 296 -0.96 15.62 9.78
N GLY A 297 -2.18 15.85 9.29
CA GLY A 297 -2.43 16.52 8.02
C GLY A 297 -1.78 17.90 7.96
N ARG A 298 -1.07 18.17 6.85
CA ARG A 298 -0.39 19.44 6.58
C ARG A 298 -0.86 20.09 5.30
N TYR A 299 -0.96 19.28 4.23
CA TYR A 299 -1.38 19.76 2.93
C TYR A 299 -2.04 18.63 2.14
N SER A 300 -3.36 18.48 2.30
CA SER A 300 -4.16 17.53 1.52
C SER A 300 -3.99 17.85 0.04
N HIS A 301 -3.25 16.98 -0.68
CA HIS A 301 -2.73 17.30 -1.99
C HIS A 301 -3.58 16.72 -3.11
N GLN A 302 -3.58 15.41 -3.24
CA GLN A 302 -4.31 14.71 -4.30
C GLN A 302 -4.90 13.40 -3.76
N CYS A 303 -6.04 12.97 -4.30
CA CYS A 303 -6.69 11.73 -3.91
C CYS A 303 -7.32 11.00 -5.10
N TRP A 304 -7.48 9.68 -4.94
CA TRP A 304 -8.18 8.84 -5.89
C TRP A 304 -9.01 7.78 -5.18
N ILE A 305 -10.26 7.54 -5.67
CA ILE A 305 -11.13 6.50 -5.13
C ILE A 305 -10.91 5.19 -5.89
N ASP A 306 -10.98 4.05 -5.18
CA ASP A 306 -10.96 2.73 -5.79
C ASP A 306 -12.18 2.46 -6.70
N GLU A 307 -12.08 1.43 -7.54
CA GLU A 307 -13.16 1.07 -8.46
C GLU A 307 -14.42 0.57 -7.73
N GLU A 308 -14.27 0.03 -6.52
CA GLU A 308 -15.37 -0.44 -5.67
C GLU A 308 -16.13 0.70 -4.98
N ARG A 309 -15.64 1.93 -5.05
CA ARG A 309 -16.17 3.12 -4.36
C ARG A 309 -16.17 3.00 -2.84
N LYS A 310 -15.20 2.31 -2.30
CA LYS A 310 -15.07 2.00 -0.88
C LYS A 310 -13.98 2.79 -0.19
N TYR A 311 -12.82 2.92 -0.82
CA TYR A 311 -11.68 3.60 -0.24
C TYR A 311 -11.18 4.75 -1.11
N VAL A 312 -10.90 5.88 -0.48
CA VAL A 312 -10.15 7.00 -1.06
C VAL A 312 -8.75 6.98 -0.52
N TYR A 313 -7.77 6.96 -1.40
CA TYR A 313 -6.35 7.10 -1.09
C TYR A 313 -5.95 8.55 -1.29
N LEU A 314 -5.16 9.10 -0.38
CA LEU A 314 -4.79 10.50 -0.36
C LEU A 314 -3.34 10.69 0.06
N ASN A 315 -2.59 11.49 -0.69
CA ASN A 315 -1.26 11.95 -0.32
C ASN A 315 -1.32 13.37 0.27
N ASP A 316 -0.55 13.57 1.34
CA ASP A 316 -0.30 14.87 1.96
C ASP A 316 1.13 15.31 1.62
N GLU A 317 1.29 16.44 0.94
CA GLU A 317 2.56 16.85 0.37
C GLU A 317 3.55 17.48 1.36
N LEU A 318 3.11 17.80 2.57
CA LEU A 318 3.92 18.53 3.55
C LEU A 318 4.05 17.83 4.91
N ASP A 319 3.62 16.58 5.04
CA ASP A 319 3.75 15.87 6.30
C ASP A 319 5.11 15.19 6.48
N GLU A 320 5.86 14.93 5.40
CA GLU A 320 7.22 14.42 5.47
C GLU A 320 8.24 15.44 6.00
N GLY A 321 9.34 14.93 6.50
CA GLY A 321 10.50 15.71 6.93
C GLY A 321 10.42 16.35 8.31
N ASN A 322 9.23 16.55 8.89
CA ASN A 322 9.07 17.17 10.20
C ASN A 322 8.31 16.33 11.23
N ASN A 323 7.40 15.46 10.80
CA ASN A 323 6.56 14.65 11.69
C ASN A 323 6.30 13.23 11.16
N ALA A 324 6.57 12.96 9.90
CA ALA A 324 6.56 11.61 9.32
C ALA A 324 7.95 11.29 8.80
N PRO A 325 8.56 10.17 9.24
CA PRO A 325 9.88 9.77 8.74
C PRO A 325 9.80 9.18 7.33
N PHE A 326 8.62 8.77 6.87
CA PHE A 326 8.41 8.07 5.60
C PHE A 326 7.25 8.68 4.82
N THR A 327 7.29 8.54 3.47
CA THR A 327 6.18 8.83 2.56
C THR A 327 4.94 8.07 3.00
N LYS A 328 3.83 8.78 3.21
CA LYS A 328 2.63 8.21 3.79
C LYS A 328 1.41 8.43 2.90
N THR A 329 0.65 7.37 2.69
CA THR A 329 -0.66 7.42 2.02
C THR A 329 -1.77 7.15 3.02
N PHE A 330 -2.76 8.03 3.06
CA PHE A 330 -3.94 7.93 3.93
C PHE A 330 -5.06 7.19 3.19
N VAL A 331 -5.69 6.24 3.87
CA VAL A 331 -6.78 5.43 3.33
C VAL A 331 -8.07 5.73 4.08
N PHE A 332 -9.04 6.33 3.40
CA PHE A 332 -10.34 6.69 4.00
C PHE A 332 -11.41 5.72 3.53
N ASN A 333 -12.17 5.14 4.48
CA ASN A 333 -13.40 4.45 4.13
C ASN A 333 -14.49 5.48 3.83
N VAL A 334 -15.09 5.39 2.64
CA VAL A 334 -16.11 6.31 2.13
C VAL A 334 -17.40 5.59 1.69
N GLU A 335 -17.62 4.35 2.14
CA GLU A 335 -18.88 3.62 1.87
C GLU A 335 -20.10 4.42 2.34
N ASP A 336 -19.98 5.13 3.46
CA ASP A 336 -20.92 6.17 3.89
C ASP A 336 -20.33 7.57 3.66
N LEU A 337 -20.69 8.22 2.55
CA LEU A 337 -20.20 9.55 2.19
C LEU A 337 -20.54 10.65 3.22
N GLN A 338 -21.46 10.40 4.13
CA GLN A 338 -21.85 11.34 5.18
C GLN A 338 -21.10 11.13 6.49
N ASN A 339 -20.51 9.94 6.70
CA ASN A 339 -19.74 9.55 7.87
C ASN A 339 -18.46 8.78 7.45
N PRO A 340 -17.60 9.38 6.60
CA PRO A 340 -16.32 8.76 6.25
C PRO A 340 -15.37 8.78 7.44
N PHE A 341 -14.40 7.88 7.44
CA PHE A 341 -13.37 7.84 8.48
C PHE A 341 -12.02 7.39 7.92
N LEU A 342 -10.94 7.76 8.59
CA LEU A 342 -9.61 7.26 8.30
C LEU A 342 -9.55 5.78 8.72
N ALA A 343 -9.42 4.89 7.73
CA ALA A 343 -9.40 3.45 7.95
C ALA A 343 -7.99 2.93 8.21
N SER A 344 -6.98 3.50 7.55
CA SER A 344 -5.58 3.13 7.70
C SER A 344 -4.65 4.21 7.16
N THR A 345 -3.37 4.06 7.44
CA THR A 345 -2.26 4.70 6.72
C THR A 345 -1.21 3.64 6.43
N PHE A 346 -0.57 3.73 5.29
CA PHE A 346 0.59 2.87 5.00
C PHE A 346 1.76 3.72 4.50
N ASP A 347 2.96 3.17 4.55
CA ASP A 347 4.19 3.76 4.02
C ASP A 347 5.04 2.68 3.32
N ASN A 348 5.97 3.10 2.50
CA ASN A 348 6.89 2.19 1.80
C ASN A 348 8.32 2.22 2.36
N GLY A 349 8.53 2.82 3.52
CA GLY A 349 9.85 2.99 4.13
C GLY A 349 10.76 4.00 3.43
N ASN A 350 10.25 4.74 2.42
CA ASN A 350 10.95 5.79 1.71
C ASN A 350 10.76 7.14 2.39
N THR A 351 11.68 8.10 2.19
CA THR A 351 11.66 9.42 2.86
C THR A 351 11.29 10.56 1.94
N ALA A 352 10.98 10.28 0.67
CA ALA A 352 10.57 11.27 -0.32
C ALA A 352 9.19 11.87 0.00
N ILE A 353 8.86 12.97 -0.64
CA ILE A 353 7.52 13.59 -0.52
C ILE A 353 6.52 12.80 -1.37
N GLY A 354 5.36 12.44 -0.78
CA GLY A 354 4.21 11.90 -1.51
C GLY A 354 3.50 12.98 -2.31
N HIS A 355 3.12 12.68 -3.59
CA HIS A 355 2.54 13.71 -4.45
C HIS A 355 1.27 13.22 -5.17
N ASN A 356 1.33 12.91 -6.46
CA ASN A 356 0.17 12.50 -7.23
C ASN A 356 -0.02 10.97 -7.22
N LEU A 357 -1.27 10.52 -7.16
CA LEU A 357 -1.59 9.09 -7.15
C LEU A 357 -2.82 8.79 -8.05
N TYR A 358 -2.82 7.59 -8.65
CA TYR A 358 -3.90 7.13 -9.52
C TYR A 358 -4.13 5.64 -9.34
N ILE A 359 -5.38 5.19 -9.45
CA ILE A 359 -5.74 3.77 -9.35
C ILE A 359 -6.27 3.28 -10.69
N LYS A 360 -5.73 2.15 -11.15
CA LYS A 360 -6.21 1.41 -12.31
C LYS A 360 -6.35 -0.07 -11.95
N GLY A 361 -7.58 -0.57 -11.95
CA GLY A 361 -7.87 -1.90 -11.42
C GLY A 361 -7.47 -1.99 -9.94
N ASN A 362 -6.69 -3.00 -9.60
CA ASN A 362 -6.18 -3.20 -8.25
C ASN A 362 -4.80 -2.56 -8.01
N LEU A 363 -4.30 -1.73 -8.90
CA LEU A 363 -2.99 -1.10 -8.73
C LEU A 363 -3.13 0.38 -8.42
N LEU A 364 -2.46 0.79 -7.35
CA LEU A 364 -2.21 2.18 -7.00
C LEU A 364 -0.82 2.58 -7.52
N TYR A 365 -0.78 3.66 -8.28
CA TYR A 365 0.45 4.26 -8.82
C TYR A 365 0.67 5.61 -8.14
N GLU A 366 1.85 5.82 -7.57
CA GLU A 366 2.22 7.07 -6.91
C GLU A 366 3.44 7.70 -7.57
N ALA A 367 3.38 9.02 -7.78
CA ALA A 367 4.52 9.85 -8.13
C ALA A 367 5.03 10.51 -6.85
N ASN A 368 6.20 10.08 -6.35
CA ASN A 368 6.72 10.47 -5.05
C ASN A 368 8.04 11.24 -5.19
N TYR A 369 8.02 12.31 -5.98
CA TYR A 369 9.17 13.21 -6.22
C TYR A 369 10.50 12.45 -6.36
N THR A 370 11.44 12.64 -5.39
CA THR A 370 12.80 12.08 -5.45
C THR A 370 12.87 10.56 -5.49
N SER A 371 11.85 9.86 -5.03
CA SER A 371 11.81 8.39 -5.11
C SER A 371 11.13 7.85 -6.37
N GLY A 372 10.62 8.74 -7.24
CA GLY A 372 10.05 8.37 -8.53
C GLY A 372 8.67 7.72 -8.45
N MET A 373 8.40 6.77 -9.35
CA MET A 373 7.14 6.03 -9.40
C MET A 373 7.15 4.85 -8.42
N ARG A 374 6.08 4.68 -7.65
CA ARG A 374 5.82 3.56 -6.74
C ARG A 374 4.49 2.91 -7.11
N VAL A 375 4.42 1.59 -7.07
CA VAL A 375 3.22 0.83 -7.46
C VAL A 375 2.88 -0.19 -6.38
N PHE A 376 1.64 -0.14 -5.91
CA PHE A 376 1.13 -0.98 -4.82
C PHE A 376 -0.03 -1.84 -5.29
N ASP A 377 -0.13 -3.08 -4.78
CA ASP A 377 -1.21 -4.02 -5.09
C ASP A 377 -2.32 -3.97 -4.02
N LEU A 378 -3.38 -3.23 -4.32
CA LEU A 378 -4.57 -3.10 -3.48
C LEU A 378 -5.37 -4.41 -3.38
N GLY A 379 -5.21 -5.30 -4.36
CA GLY A 379 -5.92 -6.59 -4.40
C GLY A 379 -5.46 -7.56 -3.31
N GLN A 380 -4.24 -7.40 -2.80
CA GLN A 380 -3.74 -8.22 -1.70
C GLN A 380 -4.22 -7.68 -0.34
N ASN A 381 -4.07 -6.39 -0.11
CA ASN A 381 -4.57 -5.73 1.10
C ASN A 381 -4.83 -4.24 0.82
N PRO A 382 -6.07 -3.79 0.71
CA PRO A 382 -6.37 -2.40 0.40
C PRO A 382 -6.03 -1.40 1.52
N LEU A 383 -5.81 -1.87 2.75
CA LEU A 383 -5.49 -1.02 3.90
C LEU A 383 -3.98 -0.90 4.19
N ASP A 384 -3.18 -1.82 3.66
CA ASP A 384 -1.72 -1.87 3.78
C ASP A 384 -1.18 -2.65 2.57
N PRO A 385 -1.25 -2.07 1.36
CA PRO A 385 -0.91 -2.76 0.13
C PRO A 385 0.61 -2.94 0.00
N PRO A 386 1.08 -4.13 -0.42
CA PRO A 386 2.49 -4.32 -0.69
C PRO A 386 2.93 -3.50 -1.91
N GLU A 387 4.12 -2.90 -1.82
CA GLU A 387 4.81 -2.34 -2.99
C GLU A 387 5.27 -3.50 -3.88
N ILE A 388 4.88 -3.48 -5.14
CA ILE A 388 5.19 -4.55 -6.11
C ILE A 388 6.11 -4.11 -7.23
N ALA A 389 6.24 -2.80 -7.45
CA ALA A 389 7.08 -2.26 -8.50
C ALA A 389 7.46 -0.80 -8.21
N TYR A 390 8.64 -0.39 -8.67
CA TYR A 390 9.06 1.00 -8.61
C TYR A 390 10.04 1.37 -9.73
N TYR A 391 10.09 2.67 -10.04
CA TYR A 391 11.13 3.27 -10.87
C TYR A 391 11.57 4.59 -10.26
N ASP A 392 12.79 4.63 -9.77
CA ASP A 392 13.40 5.81 -9.18
C ASP A 392 14.01 6.70 -10.26
N THR A 393 13.50 7.93 -10.41
CA THR A 393 13.99 8.90 -11.39
C THR A 393 15.20 9.70 -10.90
N ILE A 394 15.48 9.70 -9.58
CA ILE A 394 16.63 10.37 -8.96
C ILE A 394 17.39 9.44 -7.99
N PRO A 395 18.05 8.39 -8.45
CA PRO A 395 18.66 7.36 -7.60
C PRO A 395 19.76 7.86 -6.65
N SER A 396 20.09 9.14 -6.68
CA SER A 396 21.11 9.73 -5.83
C SER A 396 20.60 10.14 -4.45
N THR A 397 19.27 10.22 -4.25
CA THR A 397 18.66 10.69 -3.00
C THR A 397 17.16 10.41 -2.93
N ASP A 398 16.70 10.03 -1.76
CA ASP A 398 15.27 9.95 -1.38
C ASP A 398 14.91 11.06 -0.38
N ALA A 399 15.65 12.15 -0.37
CA ALA A 399 15.39 13.25 0.56
C ALA A 399 14.04 13.91 0.28
N ALA A 400 13.31 14.29 1.35
CA ALA A 400 12.09 15.06 1.23
C ALA A 400 12.36 16.42 0.56
N SER A 401 12.24 16.46 -0.75
CA SER A 401 12.40 17.67 -1.59
C SER A 401 11.48 17.62 -2.79
N PHE A 402 11.15 18.78 -3.36
CA PHE A 402 10.24 18.92 -4.49
C PHE A 402 10.95 18.73 -5.85
N ASN A 403 11.90 17.79 -5.90
CA ASN A 403 12.64 17.38 -7.10
C ASN A 403 12.15 16.01 -7.54
N GLY A 404 12.15 15.72 -8.83
CA GLY A 404 11.86 14.39 -9.37
C GLY A 404 10.47 14.25 -9.98
N LEU A 405 9.88 13.08 -9.80
CA LEU A 405 8.65 12.70 -10.49
C LEU A 405 7.44 13.46 -9.98
N TRP A 406 6.84 14.27 -10.89
CA TRP A 406 5.67 15.11 -10.59
C TRP A 406 4.36 14.37 -10.74
N SER A 407 4.16 13.70 -11.87
CA SER A 407 2.89 13.04 -12.20
C SER A 407 3.09 11.83 -13.08
N ILE A 408 2.07 10.96 -13.08
CA ILE A 408 2.00 9.74 -13.89
C ILE A 408 0.61 9.61 -14.51
N PHE A 409 0.52 8.82 -15.60
CA PHE A 409 -0.75 8.44 -16.20
C PHE A 409 -0.70 6.94 -16.55
N PRO A 410 -1.44 6.08 -15.82
CA PRO A 410 -1.40 4.62 -16.01
C PRO A 410 -2.51 4.05 -16.90
N PHE A 411 -3.42 4.88 -17.46
CA PHE A 411 -4.69 4.40 -18.00
C PHE A 411 -4.68 3.96 -19.46
N PHE A 412 -3.52 3.91 -20.13
CA PHE A 412 -3.47 3.42 -21.51
C PHE A 412 -3.91 1.96 -21.61
N PRO A 413 -4.72 1.59 -22.66
CA PRO A 413 -5.14 0.20 -22.89
C PRO A 413 -3.98 -0.76 -23.13
N SER A 414 -2.87 -0.28 -23.70
CA SER A 414 -1.66 -1.07 -23.92
C SER A 414 -0.95 -1.51 -22.64
N GLY A 415 -1.29 -0.90 -21.48
CA GLY A 415 -0.51 -1.04 -20.25
C GLY A 415 0.69 -0.11 -20.15
N THR A 416 0.92 0.73 -21.16
CA THR A 416 1.93 1.80 -21.10
C THR A 416 1.59 2.76 -19.96
N VAL A 417 2.61 3.14 -19.21
CA VAL A 417 2.54 4.17 -18.17
C VAL A 417 3.48 5.30 -18.57
N ILE A 418 3.03 6.54 -18.42
CA ILE A 418 3.87 7.71 -18.64
C ILE A 418 4.05 8.50 -17.36
N GLY A 419 5.16 9.25 -17.27
CA GLY A 419 5.39 10.17 -16.17
C GLY A 419 6.14 11.43 -16.63
N SER A 420 5.85 12.53 -15.95
CA SER A 420 6.53 13.78 -16.09
C SER A 420 7.32 14.07 -14.83
N ASP A 421 8.63 14.29 -15.01
CA ASP A 421 9.57 14.60 -13.93
C ASP A 421 9.97 16.06 -14.02
N PHE A 422 9.97 16.74 -12.87
CA PHE A 422 10.23 18.17 -12.77
C PHE A 422 11.61 18.56 -13.28
N ASP A 423 12.63 17.74 -12.99
CA ASP A 423 14.04 18.00 -13.31
C ASP A 423 14.53 17.20 -14.52
N ALA A 424 14.01 15.97 -14.69
CA ALA A 424 14.53 15.03 -15.67
C ALA A 424 13.81 15.08 -17.02
N GLY A 425 12.47 15.27 -17.03
CA GLY A 425 11.68 15.37 -18.24
C GLY A 425 10.58 14.31 -18.35
N PHE A 426 10.43 13.67 -19.49
CA PHE A 426 9.31 12.76 -19.78
C PHE A 426 9.78 11.31 -19.87
N PHE A 427 9.04 10.41 -19.23
CA PHE A 427 9.32 8.98 -19.19
C PHE A 427 8.15 8.17 -19.75
N VAL A 428 8.48 7.03 -20.36
CA VAL A 428 7.52 6.03 -20.85
C VAL A 428 7.95 4.67 -20.32
N TRP A 429 7.05 4.01 -19.58
CA TRP A 429 7.30 2.73 -18.92
C TRP A 429 6.27 1.67 -19.31
N THR A 430 6.61 0.43 -19.03
CA THR A 430 5.66 -0.68 -18.83
C THR A 430 5.84 -1.18 -17.42
N VAL A 431 4.73 -1.31 -16.70
CA VAL A 431 4.71 -1.91 -15.35
C VAL A 431 4.19 -3.33 -15.47
N ALA A 432 4.93 -4.28 -14.92
CA ALA A 432 4.52 -5.66 -14.89
C ALA A 432 3.21 -5.82 -14.10
N GLN A 433 2.21 -6.38 -14.74
CA GLN A 433 0.91 -6.58 -14.11
C GLN A 433 0.96 -7.80 -13.19
N PRO A 434 0.36 -7.75 -11.99
CA PRO A 434 0.31 -8.89 -11.09
C PRO A 434 -0.34 -10.10 -11.75
N ILE A 435 0.30 -11.26 -11.59
CA ILE A 435 -0.32 -12.54 -11.91
C ILE A 435 -1.21 -12.92 -10.72
N GLY A 436 -2.51 -13.04 -10.97
CA GLY A 436 -3.46 -13.44 -9.94
C GLY A 436 -3.28 -14.90 -9.55
N LEU A 437 -3.18 -15.17 -8.25
CA LEU A 437 -3.05 -16.51 -7.69
C LEU A 437 -4.21 -16.77 -6.73
N SER A 438 -4.84 -17.93 -6.87
CA SER A 438 -5.85 -18.37 -5.90
C SER A 438 -5.80 -19.88 -5.68
N LEU A 439 -5.98 -20.33 -4.44
CA LEU A 439 -6.13 -21.74 -4.11
C LEU A 439 -7.58 -22.17 -4.30
N ASP A 440 -7.81 -23.36 -4.84
CA ASP A 440 -9.13 -23.98 -4.87
C ASP A 440 -9.60 -24.33 -3.46
N ALA A 441 -8.67 -24.76 -2.59
CA ALA A 441 -8.90 -24.99 -1.18
C ALA A 441 -7.58 -24.82 -0.41
N ASN A 442 -7.65 -24.22 0.78
CA ASN A 442 -6.52 -24.23 1.69
C ASN A 442 -6.42 -25.64 2.31
N PRO A 443 -5.25 -26.30 2.29
CA PRO A 443 -5.05 -27.60 2.94
C PRO A 443 -5.42 -27.66 4.42
N GLY A 444 -5.49 -26.51 5.10
CA GLY A 444 -5.86 -26.41 6.50
C GLY A 444 -4.66 -26.34 7.45
N GLU A 445 -4.96 -26.39 8.74
CA GLU A 445 -3.94 -26.29 9.81
C GLU A 445 -3.21 -27.60 10.06
N PHE A 446 -3.84 -28.72 9.77
CA PHE A 446 -3.25 -30.05 9.87
C PHE A 446 -3.01 -30.58 8.47
N LEU A 447 -1.75 -30.87 8.17
CA LEU A 447 -1.31 -31.36 6.88
C LEU A 447 -1.08 -32.87 6.96
N PRO A 448 -1.56 -33.68 6.00
CA PRO A 448 -1.38 -35.12 6.05
C PRO A 448 0.09 -35.54 6.01
N SER A 449 0.47 -36.60 6.76
CA SER A 449 1.84 -37.12 6.77
C SER A 449 2.25 -37.72 5.43
N ALA A 450 1.31 -38.15 4.60
CA ALA A 450 1.54 -38.59 3.23
C ALA A 450 1.92 -37.43 2.28
N GLY A 451 1.81 -36.19 2.75
CA GLY A 451 1.96 -34.97 1.98
C GLY A 451 0.61 -34.38 1.58
N PHE A 452 0.61 -33.12 1.17
CA PHE A 452 -0.59 -32.43 0.70
C PHE A 452 -0.46 -32.03 -0.77
N GLU A 453 -1.59 -31.93 -1.42
CA GLU A 453 -1.73 -31.41 -2.76
C GLU A 453 -2.27 -29.99 -2.71
N ALA A 454 -1.66 -29.08 -3.46
CA ALA A 454 -2.17 -27.73 -3.68
C ALA A 454 -2.62 -27.59 -5.13
N SER A 455 -3.87 -27.14 -5.33
CA SER A 455 -4.46 -26.82 -6.63
C SER A 455 -4.65 -25.31 -6.72
N VAL A 456 -4.01 -24.71 -7.74
CA VAL A 456 -3.88 -23.25 -7.88
C VAL A 456 -4.47 -22.81 -9.21
N GLN A 457 -5.30 -21.79 -9.18
CA GLN A 457 -5.65 -21.04 -10.37
C GLN A 457 -4.65 -19.90 -10.57
N ILE A 458 -4.04 -19.83 -11.76
CA ILE A 458 -3.15 -18.75 -12.16
C ILE A 458 -3.88 -17.92 -13.21
N SER A 459 -4.13 -16.65 -12.91
CA SER A 459 -4.81 -15.71 -13.80
C SER A 459 -3.80 -14.72 -14.35
N VAL A 460 -3.49 -14.85 -15.63
CA VAL A 460 -2.55 -13.97 -16.33
C VAL A 460 -3.32 -12.80 -16.93
N PRO A 461 -2.96 -11.53 -16.64
CA PRO A 461 -3.58 -10.36 -17.26
C PRO A 461 -3.43 -10.36 -18.79
N GLN A 462 -4.31 -9.64 -19.48
CA GLN A 462 -4.32 -9.63 -20.97
C GLN A 462 -3.01 -9.07 -21.57
N SER A 463 -2.30 -8.22 -20.82
CA SER A 463 -1.00 -7.64 -21.22
C SER A 463 0.20 -8.35 -20.57
N GLY A 464 -0.03 -9.40 -19.79
CA GLY A 464 1.01 -10.13 -19.07
C GLY A 464 1.32 -11.48 -19.73
N THR A 465 2.49 -12.02 -19.42
CA THR A 465 2.92 -13.36 -19.83
C THR A 465 3.46 -14.10 -18.61
N LEU A 466 3.06 -15.34 -18.42
CA LEU A 466 3.60 -16.23 -17.40
C LEU A 466 4.85 -16.92 -17.96
N ASP A 467 5.96 -16.90 -17.23
CA ASP A 467 7.03 -17.87 -17.49
C ASP A 467 6.50 -19.27 -17.15
N PRO A 468 6.31 -20.15 -18.13
CA PRO A 468 5.68 -21.45 -17.90
C PRO A 468 6.53 -22.39 -17.02
N ASN A 469 7.79 -22.06 -16.74
CA ASN A 469 8.69 -22.82 -15.88
C ASN A 469 8.79 -22.24 -14.47
N SER A 470 8.14 -21.10 -14.20
CA SER A 470 8.23 -20.42 -12.92
C SER A 470 7.29 -20.96 -11.83
N PRO A 471 6.08 -21.53 -12.14
CA PRO A 471 5.17 -21.93 -11.09
C PRO A 471 5.77 -23.02 -10.20
N LYS A 472 5.92 -22.72 -8.91
CA LYS A 472 6.49 -23.65 -7.92
C LYS A 472 5.84 -23.47 -6.56
N LEU A 473 5.82 -24.54 -5.77
CA LEU A 473 5.56 -24.53 -4.34
C LEU A 473 6.89 -24.40 -3.64
N LEU A 474 6.98 -23.43 -2.75
CA LEU A 474 8.08 -23.30 -1.78
C LEU A 474 7.54 -23.72 -0.42
N TRP A 475 8.24 -24.62 0.26
CA TRP A 475 7.88 -24.95 1.63
C TRP A 475 9.12 -25.24 2.48
N SER A 476 8.95 -25.11 3.79
CA SER A 476 9.97 -25.51 4.76
C SER A 476 9.36 -26.39 5.83
N THR A 477 10.09 -27.42 6.22
CA THR A 477 9.80 -28.25 7.39
C THR A 477 10.87 -27.98 8.42
N ASP A 478 10.47 -27.47 9.61
CA ASP A 478 11.40 -27.12 10.70
C ASP A 478 12.58 -26.28 10.24
N GLY A 479 12.34 -25.36 9.28
CA GLY A 479 13.33 -24.46 8.70
C GLY A 479 14.17 -25.01 7.56
N ALA A 480 13.98 -26.29 7.16
CA ALA A 480 14.62 -26.86 5.98
C ALA A 480 13.79 -26.51 4.73
N ALA A 481 14.35 -25.71 3.82
CA ALA A 481 13.67 -25.25 2.62
C ALA A 481 13.61 -26.32 1.54
N ASN A 482 12.48 -26.42 0.87
CA ASN A 482 12.18 -27.31 -0.24
C ASN A 482 11.46 -26.56 -1.34
N GLU A 483 11.48 -27.07 -2.58
CA GLU A 483 10.67 -26.56 -3.70
C GLU A 483 10.19 -27.71 -4.59
N SER A 484 9.01 -27.55 -5.19
CA SER A 484 8.47 -28.45 -6.21
C SER A 484 7.79 -27.64 -7.32
N PRO A 485 8.02 -27.99 -8.60
CA PRO A 485 7.33 -27.32 -9.70
C PRO A 485 5.84 -27.67 -9.70
N LEU A 486 5.00 -26.68 -10.02
CA LEU A 486 3.59 -26.93 -10.31
C LEU A 486 3.44 -27.51 -11.73
N VAL A 487 2.52 -28.43 -11.91
CA VAL A 487 2.20 -29.06 -13.19
C VAL A 487 0.83 -28.58 -13.68
N TYR A 488 0.79 -28.02 -14.89
CA TYR A 488 -0.47 -27.58 -15.48
C TYR A 488 -1.32 -28.77 -15.93
N GLN A 489 -2.58 -28.80 -15.50
CA GLN A 489 -3.58 -29.79 -15.86
C GLN A 489 -4.64 -29.17 -16.80
N PRO A 490 -4.55 -29.40 -18.13
CA PRO A 490 -5.45 -28.75 -19.10
C PRO A 490 -6.93 -29.13 -18.94
N ALA A 491 -7.23 -30.30 -18.36
CA ALA A 491 -8.61 -30.74 -18.16
C ALA A 491 -9.39 -29.95 -17.11
N SER A 492 -8.69 -29.47 -16.09
CA SER A 492 -9.24 -28.67 -15.00
C SER A 492 -8.92 -27.18 -15.08
N ASP A 493 -8.00 -26.80 -15.97
CA ASP A 493 -7.42 -25.47 -16.03
C ASP A 493 -6.80 -25.05 -14.68
N ARG A 494 -5.98 -25.97 -14.12
CA ARG A 494 -5.33 -25.81 -12.81
C ARG A 494 -3.86 -26.17 -12.87
N TRP A 495 -3.12 -25.54 -11.98
CA TRP A 495 -1.75 -25.92 -11.67
C TRP A 495 -1.74 -26.70 -10.36
N VAL A 496 -1.15 -27.88 -10.37
CA VAL A 496 -1.19 -28.82 -9.25
C VAL A 496 0.22 -29.19 -8.82
N VAL A 497 0.43 -29.35 -7.52
CA VAL A 497 1.69 -29.78 -6.93
C VAL A 497 1.44 -30.63 -5.70
N SER A 498 2.29 -31.61 -5.44
CA SER A 498 2.33 -32.39 -4.20
C SER A 498 3.68 -32.24 -3.51
N THR A 499 3.67 -32.14 -2.19
CA THR A 499 4.90 -32.07 -1.37
C THR A 499 5.60 -33.43 -1.24
N GLY A 500 4.89 -34.56 -1.48
CA GLY A 500 5.31 -35.88 -1.02
C GLY A 500 5.26 -36.01 0.51
N PRO A 501 5.73 -37.13 1.08
CA PRO A 501 5.62 -37.41 2.51
C PRO A 501 6.31 -36.33 3.38
N LEU A 502 5.64 -35.95 4.47
CA LEU A 502 6.09 -34.94 5.42
C LEU A 502 6.38 -35.59 6.80
N PRO A 503 7.40 -35.13 7.54
CA PRO A 503 7.67 -35.63 8.87
C PRO A 503 6.50 -35.34 9.83
N CYS A 504 6.10 -36.32 10.62
CA CYS A 504 5.06 -36.16 11.63
C CYS A 504 5.41 -35.08 12.63
N ASN A 505 4.42 -34.29 13.02
CA ASN A 505 4.53 -33.15 13.95
C ASN A 505 5.44 -32.00 13.47
N ALA A 506 5.95 -32.05 12.23
CA ALA A 506 6.73 -30.95 11.68
C ALA A 506 5.89 -29.71 11.46
N ASN A 507 6.45 -28.55 11.76
CA ASN A 507 5.88 -27.27 11.36
C ASN A 507 6.22 -27.01 9.88
N VAL A 508 5.21 -26.79 9.07
CA VAL A 508 5.35 -26.51 7.63
C VAL A 508 4.90 -25.09 7.37
N VAL A 509 5.78 -24.31 6.76
CA VAL A 509 5.43 -23.01 6.16
C VAL A 509 5.58 -23.14 4.66
N TRP A 510 4.56 -22.72 3.91
CA TRP A 510 4.56 -22.88 2.46
C TRP A 510 3.93 -21.70 1.73
N SER A 511 4.34 -21.51 0.48
CA SER A 511 3.80 -20.51 -0.45
C SER A 511 3.86 -21.03 -1.88
N VAL A 512 2.99 -20.48 -2.73
CA VAL A 512 3.08 -20.69 -4.18
C VAL A 512 3.73 -19.46 -4.78
N GLU A 513 4.73 -19.65 -5.63
CA GLU A 513 5.43 -18.59 -6.34
C GLU A 513 5.34 -18.80 -7.84
N VAL A 514 5.12 -17.72 -8.58
CA VAL A 514 5.18 -17.68 -10.05
C VAL A 514 5.96 -16.44 -10.50
N ALA A 515 6.48 -16.44 -11.71
CA ALA A 515 7.09 -15.26 -12.29
C ALA A 515 6.54 -15.02 -13.72
N ASN A 516 6.58 -13.76 -14.14
CA ASN A 516 6.33 -13.43 -15.54
C ASN A 516 7.60 -13.58 -16.39
N ASP A 517 7.50 -13.43 -17.70
CA ASP A 517 8.64 -13.52 -18.64
C ASP A 517 9.63 -12.35 -18.51
N GLU A 518 9.29 -11.30 -17.78
CA GLU A 518 10.18 -10.19 -17.41
C GLU A 518 10.93 -10.46 -16.09
N GLY A 519 10.64 -11.60 -15.40
CA GLY A 519 11.32 -12.05 -14.18
C GLY A 519 10.75 -11.46 -12.89
N LEU A 520 9.58 -10.81 -12.92
CA LEU A 520 8.89 -10.37 -11.73
C LEU A 520 8.16 -11.55 -11.08
N SER A 521 8.41 -11.79 -9.79
CA SER A 521 7.81 -12.86 -9.00
C SER A 521 6.56 -12.39 -8.26
N PHE A 522 5.55 -13.29 -8.20
CA PHE A 522 4.32 -13.11 -7.44
C PHE A 522 4.11 -14.32 -6.54
N ALA A 523 3.68 -14.11 -5.31
CA ALA A 523 3.52 -15.17 -4.34
C ALA A 523 2.12 -15.16 -3.71
N LEU A 524 1.65 -16.36 -3.36
CA LEU A 524 0.43 -16.58 -2.58
C LEU A 524 0.81 -17.30 -1.29
N GLY A 525 0.53 -16.70 -0.16
CA GLY A 525 0.96 -17.13 1.17
C GLY A 525 1.82 -16.05 1.86
N PRO A 526 2.64 -16.36 2.90
CA PRO A 526 2.86 -17.73 3.40
C PRO A 526 1.67 -18.31 4.17
N PHE A 527 1.50 -19.62 4.06
CA PHE A 527 0.59 -20.42 4.86
C PHE A 527 1.38 -21.27 5.85
N SER A 528 0.76 -21.67 6.95
CA SER A 528 1.40 -22.56 7.93
C SER A 528 0.46 -23.68 8.36
N GLY A 529 1.06 -24.82 8.69
CA GLY A 529 0.34 -25.98 9.22
C GLY A 529 1.29 -26.88 10.00
N VAL A 530 0.70 -27.84 10.72
CA VAL A 530 1.45 -28.89 11.41
C VAL A 530 1.07 -30.25 10.83
N VAL A 531 2.06 -31.13 10.65
CA VAL A 531 1.81 -32.43 10.04
C VAL A 531 1.12 -33.38 11.01
N ALA A 532 -0.12 -33.78 10.66
CA ALA A 532 -0.91 -34.74 11.41
C ALA A 532 -2.04 -35.33 10.53
N ASP A 533 -2.30 -36.62 10.66
CA ASP A 533 -3.39 -37.33 9.97
C ASP A 533 -4.68 -37.32 10.78
N SER A 534 -4.57 -37.17 12.08
CA SER A 534 -5.69 -36.96 13.00
C SER A 534 -5.31 -36.16 14.24
N SER A 535 -6.31 -35.61 14.93
CA SER A 535 -6.11 -34.82 16.12
C SER A 535 -7.21 -35.10 17.14
N ASP A 536 -6.82 -35.18 18.41
CA ASP A 536 -7.74 -35.33 19.55
C ASP A 536 -7.57 -34.12 20.49
N VAL A 537 -8.70 -33.46 20.81
CA VAL A 537 -8.71 -32.33 21.74
C VAL A 537 -8.60 -32.82 23.16
N ALA A 538 -7.43 -32.54 23.79
CA ALA A 538 -7.20 -32.91 25.19
C ALA A 538 -7.83 -31.91 26.18
N PHE A 539 -7.89 -30.63 25.79
CA PHE A 539 -8.51 -29.56 26.56
C PHE A 539 -8.88 -28.40 25.61
N GLU A 540 -10.05 -27.81 25.80
CA GLU A 540 -10.44 -26.58 25.08
C GLU A 540 -11.17 -25.62 26.03
N ASP A 541 -11.02 -24.33 25.77
CA ASP A 541 -11.72 -23.26 26.47
C ASP A 541 -11.99 -22.09 25.50
N ASP A 542 -13.27 -21.90 25.20
CA ASP A 542 -13.79 -20.77 24.41
C ASP A 542 -14.12 -19.55 25.28
N PHE A 543 -13.77 -19.64 26.56
CA PHE A 543 -13.98 -18.61 27.57
C PHE A 543 -15.45 -18.19 27.80
N GLU A 544 -16.43 -18.95 27.33
CA GLU A 544 -17.83 -18.71 27.67
C GLU A 544 -18.10 -18.97 29.17
N THR A 545 -17.24 -19.76 29.80
CA THR A 545 -17.23 -19.98 31.25
C THR A 545 -15.77 -19.90 31.74
N ASN A 546 -15.55 -19.61 33.02
CA ASN A 546 -14.20 -19.66 33.57
C ASN A 546 -13.87 -21.10 34.02
N GLN A 547 -12.99 -21.77 33.29
CA GLN A 547 -12.50 -23.12 33.59
C GLN A 547 -11.27 -23.15 34.54
N GLY A 548 -11.08 -22.12 35.35
CA GLY A 548 -10.04 -22.09 36.38
C GLY A 548 -8.87 -21.21 36.07
N TRP A 549 -9.00 -20.33 35.10
CA TRP A 549 -8.01 -19.28 34.81
C TRP A 549 -7.95 -18.27 35.95
N THR A 550 -6.74 -17.82 36.24
CA THR A 550 -6.43 -16.90 37.34
C THR A 550 -5.70 -15.68 36.87
N VAL A 551 -6.08 -14.53 37.41
CA VAL A 551 -5.46 -13.23 37.12
C VAL A 551 -4.54 -12.80 38.25
N SER A 552 -3.38 -12.29 37.93
CA SER A 552 -2.39 -11.71 38.85
C SER A 552 -1.60 -10.63 38.12
N GLY A 553 -0.75 -9.90 38.81
CA GLY A 553 0.11 -8.88 38.20
C GLY A 553 0.36 -7.72 39.14
N THR A 554 0.99 -6.67 38.61
CA THR A 554 1.38 -5.44 39.34
C THR A 554 0.70 -4.20 38.77
N ALA A 555 0.03 -4.30 37.61
CA ALA A 555 -0.67 -3.19 36.98
C ALA A 555 -1.68 -2.55 37.96
N THR A 556 -1.75 -1.23 37.93
CA THR A 556 -2.62 -0.46 38.83
C THR A 556 -4.05 -0.38 38.30
N ASP A 557 -4.23 -0.56 36.99
CA ASP A 557 -5.50 -0.69 36.30
C ASP A 557 -5.37 -1.67 35.10
N GLY A 558 -6.45 -1.96 34.37
CA GLY A 558 -6.42 -2.76 33.15
C GLY A 558 -6.25 -4.27 33.36
N GLY A 559 -6.61 -4.79 34.52
CA GLY A 559 -6.52 -6.25 34.80
C GLY A 559 -7.34 -7.11 33.84
N TRP A 560 -6.84 -8.33 33.50
CA TRP A 560 -7.57 -9.29 32.69
C TRP A 560 -8.98 -9.57 33.23
N THR A 561 -9.98 -9.43 32.39
CA THR A 561 -11.38 -9.73 32.68
C THR A 561 -11.96 -10.64 31.60
N ARG A 562 -12.93 -11.46 31.99
CA ARG A 562 -13.64 -12.33 31.05
C ARG A 562 -15.02 -11.74 30.73
N GLY A 563 -15.32 -11.54 29.46
CA GLY A 563 -16.63 -11.02 29.03
C GLY A 563 -16.72 -10.76 27.55
N ALA A 564 -17.87 -10.26 27.13
CA ALA A 564 -18.06 -9.80 25.76
C ALA A 564 -17.26 -8.51 25.55
N PRO A 565 -16.55 -8.34 24.42
CA PRO A 565 -15.88 -7.11 24.09
C PRO A 565 -16.83 -5.91 24.12
N ILE A 566 -16.41 -4.80 24.76
CA ILE A 566 -17.20 -3.57 24.83
C ILE A 566 -16.75 -2.63 23.71
N THR A 567 -17.71 -2.22 22.85
CA THR A 567 -17.45 -1.49 21.61
C THR A 567 -17.67 0.02 21.70
N ASN A 568 -17.94 0.56 22.89
CA ASN A 568 -18.31 1.97 23.07
C ASN A 568 -17.12 2.92 23.30
N CYS A 569 -15.89 2.41 23.28
CA CYS A 569 -14.66 3.18 23.40
C CYS A 569 -13.66 2.70 22.35
N ASP A 570 -13.06 3.64 21.64
CA ASP A 570 -12.05 3.37 20.65
C ASP A 570 -10.67 3.52 21.30
N ARG A 571 -10.19 2.44 21.93
CA ARG A 571 -8.86 2.40 22.59
C ARG A 571 -7.98 1.27 22.04
N GLY A 572 -8.40 0.64 20.93
CA GLY A 572 -7.66 -0.45 20.33
C GLY A 572 -7.96 -1.83 20.91
N ASN A 573 -8.97 -1.97 21.77
CA ASN A 573 -9.49 -3.26 22.23
C ASN A 573 -10.29 -3.96 21.12
N PRO A 574 -10.42 -5.31 21.15
CA PRO A 574 -11.22 -6.02 20.16
C PRO A 574 -12.69 -5.61 20.22
N THR A 575 -13.33 -5.54 19.07
CA THR A 575 -14.77 -5.24 18.95
C THR A 575 -15.64 -6.50 18.86
N ASN A 576 -15.03 -7.66 18.63
CA ASN A 576 -15.67 -8.97 18.50
C ASN A 576 -14.73 -10.08 18.96
N THR A 577 -15.23 -11.29 19.10
CA THR A 577 -14.44 -12.52 19.30
C THR A 577 -14.07 -13.13 17.94
N PRO A 578 -12.95 -13.85 17.82
CA PRO A 578 -12.48 -14.39 16.54
C PRO A 578 -13.37 -15.52 16.00
N ASN A 579 -14.04 -16.26 16.88
CA ASN A 579 -14.80 -17.48 16.54
C ASN A 579 -16.33 -17.29 16.56
N GLY A 580 -16.82 -16.03 16.73
CA GLY A 580 -18.23 -15.76 16.90
C GLY A 580 -18.81 -16.23 18.23
N THR A 581 -17.97 -16.50 19.23
CA THR A 581 -18.31 -16.72 20.64
C THR A 581 -18.79 -15.41 21.26
N SER A 582 -19.34 -15.47 22.49
CA SER A 582 -19.87 -14.27 23.16
C SER A 582 -18.85 -13.62 24.08
N ALA A 583 -17.84 -14.33 24.56
CA ALA A 583 -16.89 -13.87 25.56
C ALA A 583 -15.47 -14.32 25.24
N CYS A 584 -14.50 -13.50 25.63
CA CYS A 584 -13.07 -13.79 25.65
C CYS A 584 -12.45 -13.31 26.95
N PHE A 585 -11.16 -13.54 27.20
CA PHE A 585 -10.39 -12.76 28.17
C PHE A 585 -9.78 -11.56 27.47
N LEU A 586 -9.97 -10.37 28.05
CA LEU A 586 -9.36 -9.13 27.56
C LEU A 586 -8.96 -8.23 28.72
N THR A 587 -8.00 -7.35 28.48
CA THR A 587 -7.61 -6.32 29.42
C THR A 587 -8.73 -5.28 29.51
N ASP A 588 -8.94 -4.75 30.68
CA ASP A 588 -9.95 -3.78 31.04
C ASP A 588 -11.28 -3.76 30.25
N ASN A 589 -12.05 -4.81 30.40
CA ASN A 589 -13.41 -4.86 29.89
C ASN A 589 -14.41 -4.32 30.93
N SER A 590 -14.08 -3.21 31.59
CA SER A 590 -14.91 -2.69 32.68
C SER A 590 -16.07 -1.85 32.16
N ASN A 591 -17.25 -2.12 32.72
CA ASN A 591 -18.51 -1.42 32.43
C ASN A 591 -18.71 -0.19 33.32
N ASN A 592 -17.67 0.37 33.91
CA ASN A 592 -17.73 1.48 34.86
C ASN A 592 -17.97 2.84 34.20
N GLY A 593 -19.18 2.98 33.63
CA GLY A 593 -19.68 4.32 33.32
C GLY A 593 -19.11 4.99 32.07
N GLY A 594 -18.61 4.25 31.13
CA GLY A 594 -18.01 4.77 29.90
C GLY A 594 -16.58 5.27 30.16
N ASP A 595 -15.84 4.50 30.93
CA ASP A 595 -14.43 4.73 31.18
C ASP A 595 -13.59 4.31 29.99
N CYS A 596 -13.44 5.26 29.08
CA CYS A 596 -12.48 5.16 27.99
C CYS A 596 -11.05 5.55 28.46
N ASN A 597 -10.76 5.50 29.74
CA ASN A 597 -9.46 5.88 30.31
C ASN A 597 -8.75 4.71 30.98
N SER A 598 -9.29 3.51 30.90
CA SER A 598 -8.72 2.34 31.53
C SER A 598 -8.14 1.42 30.45
N ASP A 599 -6.89 1.16 30.55
CA ASP A 599 -6.05 0.22 29.82
C ASP A 599 -5.07 -0.38 30.81
N VAL A 600 -4.08 -1.12 30.38
CA VAL A 600 -3.07 -1.64 31.32
C VAL A 600 -2.17 -0.49 31.74
N ASP A 601 -2.23 -0.10 33.02
CA ASP A 601 -1.46 1.01 33.58
C ASP A 601 -0.39 0.54 34.60
N ASP A 602 0.81 1.14 34.50
CA ASP A 602 1.88 1.07 35.52
C ASP A 602 2.23 -0.33 35.99
N GLY A 603 2.44 -1.28 35.07
CA GLY A 603 2.85 -2.64 35.43
C GLY A 603 2.40 -3.73 34.47
N ASP A 604 2.28 -4.93 34.97
CA ASP A 604 1.86 -6.10 34.21
C ASP A 604 0.53 -6.68 34.73
N THR A 605 -0.24 -7.25 33.83
CA THR A 605 -1.39 -8.10 34.16
C THR A 605 -1.19 -9.48 33.51
N ILE A 606 -1.41 -10.55 34.28
CA ILE A 606 -1.03 -11.91 33.93
C ILE A 606 -2.25 -12.82 34.03
N LEU A 607 -2.67 -13.41 32.91
CA LEU A 607 -3.68 -14.44 32.83
C LEU A 607 -2.98 -15.82 32.83
N THR A 608 -3.28 -16.67 33.80
CA THR A 608 -2.62 -17.99 33.93
C THR A 608 -3.65 -19.12 33.90
N SER A 609 -3.39 -20.16 33.10
CA SER A 609 -4.23 -21.34 32.96
C SER A 609 -4.32 -22.16 34.24
N PRO A 610 -5.33 -23.03 34.42
CA PRO A 610 -5.25 -24.16 35.35
C PRO A 610 -4.06 -25.06 35.01
N ILE A 611 -3.78 -26.07 35.85
CA ILE A 611 -2.84 -27.14 35.50
C ILE A 611 -3.51 -28.05 34.47
N LEU A 612 -2.80 -28.28 33.36
CA LEU A 612 -3.26 -29.03 32.22
C LEU A 612 -2.38 -30.26 31.98
N ASP A 613 -2.93 -31.29 31.41
CA ASP A 613 -2.17 -32.49 31.01
C ASP A 613 -1.72 -32.34 29.56
N ALA A 614 -0.45 -32.16 29.37
CA ALA A 614 0.26 -32.12 28.09
C ALA A 614 1.38 -33.16 28.08
N SER A 615 1.14 -34.35 28.63
CA SER A 615 2.15 -35.42 28.77
C SER A 615 2.45 -36.13 27.45
N ASP A 616 1.57 -36.05 26.48
CA ASP A 616 1.79 -36.60 25.15
C ASP A 616 2.82 -35.74 24.39
N PRO A 617 3.87 -36.32 23.79
CA PRO A 617 4.90 -35.57 23.08
C PRO A 617 4.43 -34.86 21.80
N SER A 618 3.28 -35.26 21.25
CA SER A 618 2.67 -34.66 20.08
C SER A 618 1.62 -33.58 20.42
N THR A 619 1.55 -33.14 21.69
CA THR A 619 0.62 -32.10 22.11
C THR A 619 1.03 -30.73 21.60
N VAL A 620 0.11 -30.09 20.86
CA VAL A 620 0.18 -28.69 20.47
C VAL A 620 -0.70 -27.83 21.35
N VAL A 621 -0.27 -26.60 21.61
CA VAL A 621 -1.08 -25.56 22.23
C VAL A 621 -1.48 -24.55 21.16
N SER A 622 -2.75 -24.16 21.10
CA SER A 622 -3.25 -23.14 20.21
C SER A 622 -4.14 -22.14 20.92
N TYR A 623 -4.17 -20.91 20.42
CA TYR A 623 -5.00 -19.81 20.93
C TYR A 623 -5.13 -18.71 19.91
N TRP A 624 -6.16 -17.88 20.02
CA TRP A 624 -6.25 -16.59 19.38
C TRP A 624 -5.76 -15.52 20.34
N ARG A 625 -5.00 -14.54 19.85
CA ARG A 625 -4.58 -13.38 20.62
C ARG A 625 -4.80 -12.08 19.86
N TRP A 626 -5.05 -11.03 20.62
CA TRP A 626 -5.10 -9.64 20.20
C TRP A 626 -4.08 -8.86 21.01
N HIS A 627 -3.34 -7.95 20.38
CA HIS A 627 -2.51 -6.97 21.07
C HIS A 627 -2.51 -5.65 20.32
N ASN A 628 -2.67 -4.55 21.05
CA ASN A 628 -2.60 -3.20 20.51
C ASN A 628 -1.75 -2.32 21.42
N ASN A 629 -0.67 -1.76 20.86
CA ASN A 629 0.19 -0.75 21.46
C ASN A 629 0.62 0.27 20.40
N SER A 630 -0.26 0.58 19.42
CA SER A 630 0.05 1.41 18.27
C SER A 630 -0.13 2.90 18.53
N PRO A 631 0.60 3.82 17.82
CA PRO A 631 0.32 5.24 17.82
C PRO A 631 -1.11 5.55 17.31
N PRO A 632 -1.70 6.69 17.71
CA PRO A 632 -1.11 7.81 18.46
C PRO A 632 -1.30 7.73 19.98
N ASN A 633 -1.51 6.56 20.54
CA ASN A 633 -2.04 6.35 21.86
C ASN A 633 -0.94 6.31 22.95
N GLY A 634 -0.88 7.33 23.81
CA GLY A 634 0.00 7.39 24.97
C GLY A 634 1.34 8.11 24.75
N ALA A 635 2.20 8.11 25.80
CA ALA A 635 3.50 8.77 25.79
C ALA A 635 4.62 7.88 25.24
N SER A 636 4.45 6.56 25.23
CA SER A 636 5.45 5.56 24.80
C SER A 636 4.86 4.50 23.87
N PRO A 637 4.15 4.85 22.80
CA PRO A 637 3.57 3.85 21.91
C PRO A 637 4.66 2.99 21.24
N ASN A 638 4.31 1.75 20.85
CA ASN A 638 5.20 0.76 20.21
C ASN A 638 6.33 0.22 21.11
N GLN A 639 6.27 0.36 22.42
CA GLN A 639 7.32 -0.10 23.33
C GLN A 639 6.93 -1.30 24.18
N ASP A 640 5.64 -1.54 24.38
CA ASP A 640 5.13 -2.53 25.32
C ASP A 640 4.85 -3.86 24.64
N PRO A 641 5.57 -4.94 25.02
CA PRO A 641 5.41 -6.23 24.40
C PRO A 641 4.28 -7.05 25.04
N PHE A 642 3.60 -7.85 24.23
CA PHE A 642 2.79 -8.96 24.73
C PHE A 642 3.60 -10.24 24.80
N ASN A 643 3.61 -10.91 25.95
CA ASN A 643 4.40 -12.10 26.16
C ASN A 643 3.52 -13.32 26.51
N VAL A 644 3.81 -14.46 25.88
CA VAL A 644 3.22 -15.74 26.21
C VAL A 644 4.32 -16.65 26.71
N GLN A 645 4.07 -17.30 27.86
CA GLN A 645 5.04 -18.20 28.47
C GLN A 645 4.40 -19.51 28.88
N CYS A 646 5.13 -20.61 28.75
CA CYS A 646 4.72 -21.93 29.17
C CYS A 646 5.61 -22.50 30.30
N SER A 647 5.07 -23.47 31.02
CA SER A 647 5.71 -24.13 32.16
C SER A 647 5.39 -25.62 32.17
N SER A 648 6.39 -26.47 32.33
CA SER A 648 6.22 -27.93 32.51
C SER A 648 6.19 -28.38 33.98
N ASN A 649 6.25 -27.45 34.93
CA ASN A 649 6.38 -27.76 36.37
C ASN A 649 5.36 -27.03 37.25
N GLY A 650 4.15 -26.84 36.73
CA GLY A 650 3.02 -26.23 37.44
C GLY A 650 3.17 -24.72 37.71
N GLY A 651 4.06 -24.04 36.98
CA GLY A 651 4.30 -22.61 37.14
C GLY A 651 5.50 -22.26 38.03
N ALA A 652 6.30 -23.24 38.43
CA ALA A 652 7.51 -22.98 39.23
C ALA A 652 8.63 -22.29 38.43
N SER A 653 8.70 -22.55 37.14
CA SER A 653 9.53 -21.79 36.17
C SER A 653 8.82 -21.66 34.82
N TRP A 654 9.18 -20.62 34.06
CA TRP A 654 8.53 -20.24 32.82
C TRP A 654 9.53 -20.09 31.69
N VAL A 655 9.15 -20.50 30.50
CA VAL A 655 9.89 -20.35 29.25
C VAL A 655 9.04 -19.52 28.28
N ALA A 656 9.65 -18.60 27.55
CA ALA A 656 8.96 -17.81 26.54
C ALA A 656 8.48 -18.73 25.41
N LEU A 657 7.18 -18.63 25.07
CA LEU A 657 6.57 -19.30 23.94
C LEU A 657 6.45 -18.35 22.75
N GLU A 658 5.98 -17.12 23.01
CA GLU A 658 5.84 -16.07 22.03
C GLU A 658 6.13 -14.70 22.68
N THR A 659 6.65 -13.76 21.89
CA THR A 659 6.75 -12.35 22.26
C THR A 659 6.36 -11.50 21.05
N VAL A 660 5.31 -10.72 21.20
CA VAL A 660 4.92 -9.68 20.23
C VAL A 660 5.54 -8.38 20.69
N GLN A 661 6.51 -7.87 19.93
CA GLN A 661 7.10 -6.57 20.22
C GLN A 661 6.10 -5.47 19.95
N GLY A 662 6.12 -4.38 20.76
CA GLY A 662 5.19 -3.27 20.60
C GLY A 662 5.24 -2.58 19.21
N ASN A 663 6.38 -2.67 18.52
CA ASN A 663 6.56 -2.16 17.16
C ASN A 663 6.30 -3.21 16.06
N SER A 664 5.77 -4.39 16.42
CA SER A 664 5.36 -5.40 15.44
C SER A 664 4.07 -4.98 14.73
N PRO A 665 3.89 -5.30 13.44
CA PRO A 665 2.58 -5.16 12.78
C PRO A 665 1.46 -5.86 13.52
N GLU A 666 1.74 -6.97 14.22
CA GLU A 666 0.78 -7.70 15.04
C GLU A 666 0.48 -7.04 16.41
N ALA A 667 1.07 -5.87 16.69
CA ALA A 667 0.78 -5.03 17.85
C ALA A 667 -0.12 -3.82 17.51
N ASN A 668 -0.74 -3.81 16.32
CA ASN A 668 -1.66 -2.79 15.86
C ASN A 668 -3.14 -3.21 15.97
N GLY A 669 -3.42 -4.17 16.84
CA GLY A 669 -4.73 -4.81 16.91
C GLY A 669 -4.90 -5.94 15.88
N GLY A 670 -6.04 -6.62 15.93
CA GLY A 670 -6.31 -7.78 15.10
C GLY A 670 -6.18 -9.11 15.84
N TRP A 671 -7.00 -10.07 15.46
CA TRP A 671 -6.96 -11.42 15.99
C TRP A 671 -6.00 -12.28 15.19
N PHE A 672 -4.95 -12.80 15.87
CA PHE A 672 -3.96 -13.70 15.30
C PHE A 672 -4.04 -15.07 15.96
N ARG A 673 -4.27 -16.12 15.18
CA ARG A 673 -4.19 -17.48 15.69
C ARG A 673 -2.74 -17.95 15.75
N LYS A 674 -2.38 -18.55 16.87
CA LYS A 674 -1.04 -19.11 17.12
C LYS A 674 -1.15 -20.58 17.52
N GLN A 675 -0.14 -21.36 17.11
CA GLN A 675 -0.04 -22.77 17.40
C GLN A 675 1.41 -23.17 17.58
N PHE A 676 1.72 -23.97 18.61
CA PHE A 676 3.07 -24.39 18.95
C PHE A 676 3.10 -25.83 19.45
N LEU A 677 4.05 -26.62 18.98
CA LEU A 677 4.35 -27.93 19.55
C LEU A 677 5.04 -27.74 20.91
N ILE A 678 4.49 -28.26 21.98
CA ILE A 678 4.96 -27.99 23.34
C ILE A 678 6.39 -28.54 23.57
N SER A 679 6.71 -29.69 22.97
CA SER A 679 8.04 -30.32 23.09
C SER A 679 9.19 -29.46 22.58
N ASP A 680 8.93 -28.49 21.72
CA ASP A 680 9.95 -27.57 21.20
C ASP A 680 10.42 -26.55 22.24
N PHE A 681 9.62 -26.32 23.29
CA PHE A 681 9.85 -25.30 24.30
C PHE A 681 10.14 -25.87 25.67
N VAL A 682 9.33 -26.82 26.12
CA VAL A 682 9.43 -27.45 27.45
C VAL A 682 9.12 -28.95 27.37
N PRO A 683 9.65 -29.77 28.29
CA PRO A 683 9.27 -31.17 28.37
C PRO A 683 7.77 -31.37 28.57
N ASN A 684 7.17 -32.34 27.88
CA ASN A 684 5.78 -32.71 28.02
C ASN A 684 5.48 -33.27 29.41
N THR A 685 4.38 -32.88 30.02
CA THR A 685 4.06 -33.20 31.41
C THR A 685 2.56 -33.03 31.72
N ALA A 686 2.05 -33.80 32.71
CA ALA A 686 0.72 -33.59 33.27
C ALA A 686 0.64 -32.34 34.20
N SER A 687 1.68 -31.52 34.27
CA SER A 687 1.72 -30.30 35.08
C SER A 687 2.01 -29.04 34.20
N PHE A 688 1.53 -29.06 32.97
CA PHE A 688 1.67 -27.96 32.04
C PHE A 688 0.82 -26.75 32.48
N ARG A 689 1.35 -25.55 32.26
CA ARG A 689 0.63 -24.28 32.35
C ARG A 689 1.09 -23.32 31.28
N ILE A 690 0.21 -22.45 30.89
CA ILE A 690 0.50 -21.28 30.03
C ILE A 690 0.07 -20.01 30.73
N ARG A 691 0.74 -18.89 30.43
CA ARG A 691 0.31 -17.56 30.87
C ARG A 691 0.49 -16.53 29.78
N PHE A 692 -0.44 -15.58 29.75
CA PHE A 692 -0.47 -14.43 28.87
C PHE A 692 -0.19 -13.18 29.71
N ILE A 693 0.75 -12.35 29.25
CA ILE A 693 1.23 -11.18 29.98
C ILE A 693 1.08 -9.96 29.09
N SER A 694 0.25 -9.02 29.52
CA SER A 694 0.15 -7.69 28.95
C SER A 694 0.75 -6.71 29.95
N ALA A 695 1.55 -5.75 29.48
CA ALA A 695 2.28 -4.85 30.37
C ALA A 695 2.40 -3.47 29.76
N ASP A 696 2.23 -2.42 30.58
CA ASP A 696 2.64 -1.06 30.30
C ASP A 696 3.94 -0.76 31.06
N ILE A 697 5.03 -0.56 30.32
CA ILE A 697 6.38 -0.48 30.86
C ILE A 697 7.00 0.89 30.52
N GLY A 698 7.24 1.71 31.52
CA GLY A 698 7.94 2.99 31.35
C GLY A 698 7.05 4.20 31.43
N ASP A 699 7.09 5.07 30.41
CA ASP A 699 6.18 6.22 30.31
C ASP A 699 4.86 5.71 29.70
N GLY A 700 3.73 5.90 30.38
CA GLY A 700 2.43 5.28 30.07
C GLY A 700 2.01 5.32 28.60
N SER A 701 1.52 4.20 28.10
CA SER A 701 0.94 4.05 26.77
C SER A 701 -0.39 3.29 26.84
N ILE A 702 -1.21 3.38 25.79
CA ILE A 702 -2.41 2.57 25.71
C ILE A 702 -2.01 1.15 25.30
N VAL A 703 -2.27 0.18 26.18
CA VAL A 703 -1.98 -1.23 25.96
C VAL A 703 -3.25 -2.07 26.14
N GLU A 704 -3.70 -2.67 25.03
CA GLU A 704 -4.88 -3.54 25.05
C GLU A 704 -4.53 -4.93 24.52
N SER A 705 -4.99 -5.95 25.23
CA SER A 705 -4.76 -7.35 24.85
C SER A 705 -5.98 -8.21 25.07
N ALA A 706 -6.12 -9.25 24.25
CA ALA A 706 -7.17 -10.23 24.44
C ALA A 706 -6.70 -11.64 24.02
N VAL A 707 -7.38 -12.67 24.55
CA VAL A 707 -7.14 -14.08 24.25
C VAL A 707 -8.47 -14.82 24.16
N ASP A 708 -8.58 -15.69 23.13
CA ASP A 708 -9.76 -16.54 22.92
C ASP A 708 -9.40 -17.91 22.32
N GLY A 709 -10.34 -18.83 22.31
CA GLY A 709 -10.25 -20.11 21.61
C GLY A 709 -9.01 -20.93 21.97
N PHE A 710 -8.72 -21.07 23.27
CA PHE A 710 -7.57 -21.84 23.75
C PHE A 710 -7.81 -23.35 23.60
N ALA A 711 -6.81 -24.09 23.07
CA ALA A 711 -6.88 -25.56 23.02
C ALA A 711 -5.50 -26.21 23.25
N LEU A 712 -5.53 -27.40 23.83
CA LEU A 712 -4.49 -28.42 23.78
C LEU A 712 -4.99 -29.57 22.91
N THR A 713 -4.25 -29.87 21.85
CA THR A 713 -4.62 -30.92 20.89
C THR A 713 -3.48 -31.90 20.74
N THR A 714 -3.75 -33.20 20.87
CA THR A 714 -2.76 -34.23 20.59
C THR A 714 -2.83 -34.62 19.12
N LEU A 715 -1.72 -34.60 18.45
CA LEU A 715 -1.58 -34.93 17.03
C LEU A 715 -1.20 -36.40 16.86
N THR A 716 -1.75 -37.04 15.82
CA THR A 716 -1.39 -38.41 15.47
C THR A 716 -1.13 -38.48 13.98
N CYS A 717 -0.04 -39.14 13.59
CA CYS A 717 0.19 -39.51 12.21
C CYS A 717 -0.02 -41.02 12.06
N ASP A 718 -0.63 -41.39 10.99
CA ASP A 718 -0.70 -42.80 10.59
C ASP A 718 0.72 -43.28 10.29
N GLU A 719 1.09 -44.47 10.78
CA GLU A 719 2.34 -45.08 10.33
C GLU A 719 2.23 -45.25 8.82
N ALA A 720 3.15 -44.65 8.07
CA ALA A 720 3.22 -44.86 6.64
C ALA A 720 3.22 -46.40 6.41
N PRO A 721 2.38 -46.93 5.51
CA PRO A 721 2.46 -48.34 5.18
C PRO A 721 3.93 -48.66 4.82
N PRO A 722 4.47 -49.80 5.28
CA PRO A 722 5.85 -50.15 5.01
C PRO A 722 6.07 -50.03 3.51
N ALA A 723 7.08 -49.27 3.10
CA ALA A 723 7.39 -49.09 1.68
C ALA A 723 7.42 -50.45 0.98
N ILE A 724 6.60 -50.61 -0.01
CA ILE A 724 6.53 -51.85 -0.79
C ILE A 724 7.77 -51.88 -1.69
N PRO A 725 8.69 -52.83 -1.53
CA PRO A 725 9.89 -52.83 -2.37
C PRO A 725 9.51 -52.97 -3.84
N GLY A 726 9.83 -51.97 -4.64
CA GLY A 726 9.45 -51.94 -6.06
C GLY A 726 8.34 -50.95 -6.40
N ASP A 727 7.69 -50.36 -5.44
CA ASP A 727 6.84 -49.18 -5.58
C ASP A 727 7.76 -47.97 -5.79
N VAL A 728 7.98 -47.62 -7.04
CA VAL A 728 8.95 -46.63 -7.50
C VAL A 728 8.35 -45.25 -7.53
N ASP A 729 7.07 -45.14 -7.84
CA ASP A 729 6.35 -43.86 -7.88
C ASP A 729 5.64 -43.49 -6.56
N GLY A 730 5.56 -44.46 -5.62
CA GLY A 730 5.09 -44.21 -4.23
C GLY A 730 3.56 -44.16 -4.13
N ASP A 731 2.83 -44.73 -5.07
CA ASP A 731 1.37 -44.69 -5.08
C ASP A 731 0.71 -45.79 -4.22
N GLY A 732 1.52 -46.73 -3.70
CA GLY A 732 1.12 -47.77 -2.74
C GLY A 732 0.78 -49.11 -3.36
N ASP A 733 0.98 -49.31 -4.66
CA ASP A 733 1.01 -50.62 -5.29
C ASP A 733 2.27 -50.81 -6.15
N VAL A 734 2.44 -51.99 -6.75
CA VAL A 734 3.57 -52.25 -7.64
C VAL A 734 3.01 -52.70 -8.97
N ASP A 735 2.99 -51.76 -9.91
CA ASP A 735 2.32 -51.98 -11.21
C ASP A 735 3.18 -51.61 -12.42
N PHE A 736 2.49 -51.27 -13.51
CA PHE A 736 3.16 -51.02 -14.79
C PHE A 736 3.89 -49.69 -14.82
N ASP A 737 3.48 -48.72 -14.02
CA ASP A 737 4.07 -47.40 -13.99
C ASP A 737 5.39 -47.45 -13.21
N ASP A 738 5.49 -48.28 -12.16
CA ASP A 738 6.76 -48.60 -11.48
C ASP A 738 7.75 -49.29 -12.39
N LEU A 739 7.28 -50.23 -13.19
CA LEU A 739 8.13 -50.92 -14.17
C LEU A 739 8.68 -49.93 -15.19
N ILE A 740 7.90 -48.98 -15.66
CA ILE A 740 8.36 -47.92 -16.55
C ILE A 740 9.38 -47.04 -15.87
N GLY A 741 9.12 -46.62 -14.63
CA GLY A 741 10.02 -45.81 -13.80
C GLY A 741 11.38 -46.49 -13.60
N LEU A 742 11.36 -47.79 -13.24
CA LEU A 742 12.56 -48.58 -13.08
C LEU A 742 13.35 -48.73 -14.38
N LEU A 743 12.66 -49.06 -15.49
CA LEU A 743 13.32 -49.23 -16.79
C LEU A 743 13.88 -47.92 -17.36
N ALA A 744 13.28 -46.80 -17.07
CA ALA A 744 13.74 -45.47 -17.47
C ALA A 744 15.05 -45.06 -16.75
N ALA A 745 15.24 -45.55 -15.54
CA ALA A 745 16.41 -45.25 -14.68
C ALA A 745 17.53 -46.29 -14.79
N TRP A 746 17.46 -47.25 -15.72
CA TRP A 746 18.37 -48.38 -15.82
C TRP A 746 19.84 -47.99 -15.97
N GLY A 747 20.69 -48.45 -15.04
CA GLY A 747 22.13 -48.20 -15.00
C GLY A 747 22.56 -47.52 -13.68
N PRO A 748 23.80 -46.98 -13.64
CA PRO A 748 24.28 -46.32 -12.44
C PRO A 748 23.41 -45.12 -12.08
N CYS A 749 22.96 -45.04 -10.83
CA CYS A 749 22.21 -43.90 -10.32
C CYS A 749 22.75 -43.46 -8.96
N GLY A 750 22.67 -42.16 -8.67
CA GLY A 750 23.04 -41.58 -7.36
C GLY A 750 21.82 -41.34 -6.50
N PRO A 751 21.98 -41.34 -5.14
CA PRO A 751 20.86 -41.07 -4.25
C PRO A 751 20.37 -39.61 -4.39
N PRO A 752 19.01 -39.39 -4.31
CA PRO A 752 17.97 -40.38 -4.15
C PRO A 752 17.68 -41.09 -5.50
N CYS A 753 17.55 -42.40 -5.44
CA CYS A 753 17.22 -43.22 -6.61
C CYS A 753 16.14 -44.27 -6.24
N PRO A 754 14.86 -43.93 -6.21
CA PRO A 754 13.78 -44.86 -5.87
C PRO A 754 13.77 -46.17 -6.66
N PRO A 755 14.17 -46.21 -7.95
CA PRO A 755 14.26 -47.44 -8.71
C PRO A 755 15.42 -48.39 -8.32
N ASP A 756 16.43 -47.93 -7.58
CA ASP A 756 17.50 -48.77 -6.96
C ASP A 756 16.98 -49.37 -5.66
N VAL A 757 16.20 -50.42 -5.80
CA VAL A 757 15.40 -51.00 -4.71
C VAL A 757 16.29 -51.71 -3.67
N ASP A 758 17.47 -52.22 -4.08
CA ASP A 758 18.41 -52.90 -3.19
C ASP A 758 19.49 -51.93 -2.66
N GLY A 759 19.52 -50.66 -3.08
CA GLY A 759 20.40 -49.59 -2.59
C GLY A 759 21.88 -49.77 -2.97
N ASN A 760 22.19 -50.51 -4.00
CA ASN A 760 23.58 -50.81 -4.41
C ASN A 760 24.22 -49.72 -5.28
N GLY A 761 23.48 -48.70 -5.71
CA GLY A 761 23.93 -47.55 -6.51
C GLY A 761 23.73 -47.72 -8.01
N ALA A 762 22.95 -48.72 -8.42
CA ALA A 762 22.61 -48.93 -9.82
C ALA A 762 21.25 -49.63 -9.94
N VAL A 763 20.43 -49.20 -10.88
CA VAL A 763 19.22 -49.90 -11.27
C VAL A 763 19.58 -51.03 -12.23
N GLU A 764 19.38 -52.25 -11.80
CA GLU A 764 19.76 -53.46 -12.56
C GLU A 764 18.72 -54.60 -12.43
N PHE A 765 19.14 -55.80 -12.81
CA PHE A 765 18.22 -56.95 -12.89
C PHE A 765 17.72 -57.40 -11.49
N SER A 766 18.49 -57.15 -10.43
CA SER A 766 18.08 -57.43 -9.05
C SER A 766 16.87 -56.58 -8.62
N ASP A 767 16.88 -55.31 -9.00
CA ASP A 767 15.76 -54.37 -8.69
C ASP A 767 14.51 -54.77 -9.43
N LEU A 768 14.64 -55.08 -10.71
CA LEU A 768 13.53 -55.59 -11.54
C LEU A 768 12.94 -56.88 -10.96
N LEU A 769 13.75 -57.79 -10.44
CA LEU A 769 13.24 -59.02 -9.78
C LEU A 769 12.50 -58.71 -8.48
N THR A 770 12.96 -57.72 -7.72
CA THR A 770 12.32 -57.28 -6.49
C THR A 770 10.96 -56.62 -6.81
N LEU A 771 10.90 -55.75 -7.81
CA LEU A 771 9.66 -55.17 -8.30
C LEU A 771 8.67 -56.24 -8.74
N LEU A 772 9.10 -57.16 -9.64
CA LEU A 772 8.22 -58.24 -10.13
C LEU A 772 7.81 -59.23 -9.02
N GLY A 773 8.60 -59.35 -7.96
CA GLY A 773 8.28 -60.15 -6.77
C GLY A 773 7.18 -59.59 -5.89
N ASN A 774 6.93 -58.29 -5.97
CA ASN A 774 5.92 -57.54 -5.22
C ASN A 774 4.78 -57.04 -6.14
N TRP A 775 4.70 -57.50 -7.38
CA TRP A 775 3.72 -57.07 -8.36
C TRP A 775 2.28 -57.32 -7.92
N GLY A 776 1.42 -56.29 -7.86
CA GLY A 776 -0.02 -56.35 -7.57
C GLY A 776 -0.43 -55.66 -6.29
#